data_fcd8ffa9e67ec4c8228c06fbd80fe180
#
_entry.id   fcd8ffa9e67ec4c8228c06fbd80fe180
#
_cell.length_a   1.000
_cell.length_b   1.000
_cell.length_c   1.000
_cell.angle_alpha   90.00
_cell.angle_beta   90.00
_cell.angle_gamma   90.00
#
_symmetry.space_group_name_H-M   'P 1'
#
loop_
_entity.id
_entity.type
_entity.pdbx_description
1 polymer ?
#
loop_
_entity_poly.entity_id
_entity_poly.type
_entity_poly.pdbx_seq_one_letter_code
_entity_poly.pdbx_strand_id
1 'polypeptide(L)'
;MKYNMMTANEIRESFKKFFESKGHKIEPSAPMVIKDDPTLMFTNAGMNQWKDIILGTRDPEPRRRADSQKCLRVSGKHNDLEEVGHDTYHHTMFEMLGNWSFGDYFKEGAIDMAWEYLVDVLHLDPKDLYVTVFEGSPEENLERDDEAARYWAKHVPADHIINGNKHDNFWEMGDTGPCGPCSEIHLDSRTPEEKAKVRGRELVNKDDPQVIEIWNLVFMQFNRKADGSLEKLSMNVIDTGMGFERLVRALQGKHSNYDTDIFQPIIKEISRLSGLEYGKDEKTDVAMRVVADHLRAVAFSIADGQLPGNAKAGYVIRRILRRAVRYAYTFLGQKEAFLFRLVPTLIAEMGEAYPELTAQRELIMRVIKEEEDSFLRTLSNGINMLNDAMNEVKKEGKTELDGAKAFRLFDTYGFPLDLTELICRENGLTVDEKQFDEEMQKQKQRARNAAAVENSDWTELRQGEQQFVGYDYTEYECHILRYRKVTQKKNTFYELVLDNTPFYGEMGGQVGDCGVLVSENETVEIIDTKRENGQSIHIVKALPKQPEADFMACVDTDKREASAANHTATHLLDYALKQVLGDHVEQKGSYVSPDTLRFDFSHFQKVTDEEIRQVERIVNDMIRQDIPLDEHRDMPLDEAKKMGAIALFGEKYGDKVRVVKFGPSVEFCGGIHARSTGRIGMIKIISESSVAAGIRRIEAKTGKECEELLYNIEDAMKAIRALFNNAKDLKGVIEKYIEEHDSMKKSIESFQAEAVEQTKDKLLGQARMVNGVKVVSAVIPMKPDMAKDLVFKVCAAEPGHLLCVVGSVYEGRPTLSVMISKDLIADHGLNAGQMVREAAKLIQGGGGGQPHFATAGGKNPDGLSAAVDKVIELAQL
;
A
#
# COMPACT_ATOMS: atom_id res chain seq x y z
N MET A 1 -15.35 -46.70 8.20
CA MET A 1 -16.34 -46.44 7.12
C MET A 1 -15.64 -45.50 6.13
N LYS A 2 -15.71 -45.74 4.83
CA LYS A 2 -15.28 -44.78 3.83
C LYS A 2 -16.25 -43.60 3.91
N TYR A 3 -15.85 -42.45 4.41
CA TYR A 3 -16.56 -41.21 4.20
C TYR A 3 -16.79 -41.08 2.70
N ASN A 4 -18.00 -40.72 2.27
CA ASN A 4 -18.21 -40.29 0.89
C ASN A 4 -17.32 -39.03 0.77
N MET A 5 -16.29 -39.09 -0.05
CA MET A 5 -15.27 -38.02 -0.13
C MET A 5 -15.93 -36.84 -0.85
N MET A 6 -16.47 -35.91 -0.03
CA MET A 6 -17.04 -34.67 -0.54
C MET A 6 -15.92 -33.73 -0.98
N THR A 7 -16.16 -33.03 -2.07
CA THR A 7 -15.28 -31.93 -2.51
C THR A 7 -15.48 -30.70 -1.61
N ALA A 8 -14.51 -29.80 -1.62
CA ALA A 8 -14.61 -28.53 -0.90
C ALA A 8 -15.89 -27.75 -1.28
N ASN A 9 -16.23 -27.68 -2.58
CA ASN A 9 -17.45 -27.03 -3.06
C ASN A 9 -18.72 -27.71 -2.52
N GLU A 10 -18.79 -29.03 -2.52
CA GLU A 10 -19.94 -29.76 -1.95
C GLU A 10 -20.08 -29.52 -0.45
N ILE A 11 -19.00 -29.43 0.30
CA ILE A 11 -19.02 -29.14 1.75
C ILE A 11 -19.55 -27.72 1.98
N ARG A 12 -19.05 -26.74 1.25
CA ARG A 12 -19.51 -25.33 1.35
C ARG A 12 -21.00 -25.20 1.06
N GLU A 13 -21.46 -25.82 -0.01
CA GLU A 13 -22.88 -25.83 -0.37
C GLU A 13 -23.74 -26.62 0.62
N SER A 14 -23.24 -27.71 1.18
CA SER A 14 -23.92 -28.46 2.25
C SER A 14 -24.19 -27.57 3.47
N PHE A 15 -23.19 -26.79 3.93
CA PHE A 15 -23.36 -25.86 5.05
C PHE A 15 -24.44 -24.81 4.76
N LYS A 16 -24.35 -24.14 3.62
CA LYS A 16 -25.34 -23.13 3.24
C LYS A 16 -26.75 -23.70 3.17
N LYS A 17 -26.94 -24.84 2.50
CA LYS A 17 -28.25 -25.51 2.39
C LYS A 17 -28.77 -25.95 3.75
N PHE A 18 -27.93 -26.45 4.64
CA PHE A 18 -28.35 -26.84 5.98
C PHE A 18 -28.91 -25.64 6.74
N PHE A 19 -28.17 -24.51 6.80
CA PHE A 19 -28.64 -23.33 7.52
C PHE A 19 -29.81 -22.64 6.84
N GLU A 20 -29.89 -22.66 5.50
CA GLU A 20 -31.06 -22.21 4.77
C GLU A 20 -32.30 -22.99 5.19
N SER A 21 -32.18 -24.33 5.36
CA SER A 21 -33.27 -25.20 5.84
C SER A 21 -33.70 -24.88 7.29
N LYS A 22 -32.81 -24.26 8.08
CA LYS A 22 -33.07 -23.76 9.45
C LYS A 22 -33.59 -22.32 9.46
N GLY A 23 -33.92 -21.75 8.30
CA GLY A 23 -34.48 -20.40 8.15
C GLY A 23 -33.47 -19.27 8.17
N HIS A 24 -32.19 -19.55 7.92
CA HIS A 24 -31.17 -18.53 7.74
C HIS A 24 -31.17 -17.98 6.32
N LYS A 25 -31.06 -16.66 6.19
CA LYS A 25 -30.77 -16.03 4.88
C LYS A 25 -29.31 -16.26 4.55
N ILE A 26 -29.06 -16.81 3.37
CA ILE A 26 -27.68 -16.97 2.87
C ILE A 26 -27.20 -15.64 2.31
N GLU A 27 -26.13 -15.15 2.88
CA GLU A 27 -25.53 -13.87 2.51
C GLU A 27 -24.24 -14.07 1.70
N PRO A 28 -23.93 -13.19 0.76
CA PRO A 28 -22.65 -13.24 0.07
C PRO A 28 -21.50 -12.82 1.02
N SER A 29 -20.29 -13.33 0.77
CA SER A 29 -19.08 -12.93 1.49
C SER A 29 -18.84 -11.43 1.39
N ALA A 30 -18.51 -10.78 2.50
CA ALA A 30 -18.01 -9.40 2.48
C ALA A 30 -16.59 -9.33 1.89
N PRO A 31 -16.17 -8.17 1.37
CA PRO A 31 -14.79 -7.96 0.98
C PRO A 31 -13.82 -8.17 2.14
N MET A 32 -12.62 -8.66 1.84
CA MET A 32 -11.58 -8.88 2.85
C MET A 32 -11.00 -7.59 3.42
N VAL A 33 -11.08 -6.48 2.69
CA VAL A 33 -10.59 -5.17 3.14
C VAL A 33 -11.76 -4.31 3.61
N ILE A 34 -11.70 -3.90 4.86
CA ILE A 34 -12.74 -3.08 5.48
C ILE A 34 -12.42 -1.60 5.22
N LYS A 35 -13.38 -0.86 4.66
CA LYS A 35 -13.20 0.56 4.34
C LYS A 35 -13.74 1.49 5.44
N ASP A 36 -14.78 1.07 6.14
CA ASP A 36 -15.59 1.92 7.02
C ASP A 36 -15.44 1.59 8.53
N ASP A 37 -14.46 0.79 8.93
CA ASP A 37 -14.17 0.51 10.34
C ASP A 37 -12.74 0.97 10.68
N PRO A 38 -12.57 2.01 11.52
CA PRO A 38 -11.26 2.52 11.89
C PRO A 38 -10.47 1.55 12.80
N THR A 39 -11.14 0.56 13.40
CA THR A 39 -10.53 -0.41 14.32
C THR A 39 -10.01 -1.65 13.61
N LEU A 40 -10.50 -1.96 12.40
CA LEU A 40 -10.16 -3.14 11.64
C LEU A 40 -9.76 -2.79 10.20
N MET A 41 -8.61 -3.27 9.78
CA MET A 41 -8.13 -3.10 8.40
C MET A 41 -8.65 -4.21 7.47
N PHE A 42 -8.83 -5.42 8.01
CA PHE A 42 -9.24 -6.60 7.26
C PHE A 42 -10.37 -7.33 7.97
N THR A 43 -11.20 -8.01 7.20
CA THR A 43 -12.19 -8.95 7.72
C THR A 43 -11.45 -10.17 8.28
N ASN A 44 -11.34 -10.25 9.60
CA ASN A 44 -10.65 -11.32 10.31
C ASN A 44 -11.59 -12.38 10.87
N ALA A 45 -12.89 -12.12 10.86
CA ALA A 45 -13.97 -13.02 11.29
C ALA A 45 -15.27 -12.71 10.55
N GLY A 46 -16.16 -13.69 10.44
CA GLY A 46 -17.44 -13.54 9.73
C GLY A 46 -18.36 -12.46 10.31
N MET A 47 -18.26 -12.21 11.62
CA MET A 47 -19.09 -11.22 12.30
C MET A 47 -18.75 -9.76 11.96
N ASN A 48 -17.58 -9.47 11.38
CA ASN A 48 -17.17 -8.09 11.14
C ASN A 48 -18.18 -7.30 10.32
N GLN A 49 -18.85 -7.94 9.38
CA GLN A 49 -19.90 -7.36 8.54
C GLN A 49 -21.22 -7.09 9.29
N TRP A 50 -21.39 -7.61 10.50
CA TRP A 50 -22.59 -7.50 11.33
C TRP A 50 -22.38 -6.70 12.61
N LYS A 51 -21.23 -6.04 12.78
CA LYS A 51 -20.85 -5.29 13.97
C LYS A 51 -21.88 -4.24 14.36
N ASP A 52 -22.44 -3.54 13.39
CA ASP A 52 -23.49 -2.55 13.54
C ASP A 52 -24.80 -3.13 14.07
N ILE A 53 -25.21 -4.34 13.62
CA ILE A 53 -26.37 -5.06 14.15
C ILE A 53 -26.10 -5.51 15.61
N ILE A 54 -24.91 -6.06 15.87
CA ILE A 54 -24.54 -6.55 17.21
C ILE A 54 -24.53 -5.41 18.22
N LEU A 55 -24.05 -4.23 17.82
CA LEU A 55 -24.04 -3.03 18.65
C LEU A 55 -25.39 -2.31 18.71
N GLY A 56 -26.41 -2.78 17.99
CA GLY A 56 -27.78 -2.23 18.01
C GLY A 56 -27.93 -0.93 17.22
N THR A 57 -27.04 -0.63 16.29
CA THR A 57 -27.08 0.59 15.44
C THR A 57 -27.76 0.34 14.10
N ARG A 58 -28.13 -0.89 13.78
CA ARG A 58 -28.88 -1.31 12.59
C ARG A 58 -29.91 -2.39 12.94
N ASP A 59 -31.04 -2.37 12.22
CA ASP A 59 -32.10 -3.36 12.34
C ASP A 59 -31.55 -4.79 12.15
N PRO A 60 -31.86 -5.74 13.06
CA PRO A 60 -31.43 -7.12 12.94
C PRO A 60 -32.14 -7.94 11.84
N GLU A 61 -33.20 -7.47 11.21
CA GLU A 61 -33.96 -8.26 10.23
C GLU A 61 -33.20 -8.43 8.89
N PRO A 62 -33.11 -9.67 8.35
CA PRO A 62 -33.57 -10.94 8.95
C PRO A 62 -32.65 -11.36 10.09
N ARG A 63 -33.24 -11.95 11.17
CA ARG A 63 -32.54 -12.29 12.40
C ARG A 63 -31.62 -13.49 12.30
N ARG A 64 -31.75 -14.32 11.30
CA ARG A 64 -30.90 -15.49 11.03
C ARG A 64 -30.15 -15.29 9.73
N ARG A 65 -28.83 -15.40 9.79
CA ARG A 65 -27.98 -15.28 8.59
C ARG A 65 -26.91 -16.36 8.59
N ALA A 66 -26.44 -16.74 7.40
CA ALA A 66 -25.30 -17.65 7.25
C ALA A 66 -24.55 -17.34 5.97
N ASP A 67 -23.24 -17.60 5.98
CA ASP A 67 -22.41 -17.45 4.77
C ASP A 67 -21.13 -18.31 4.82
N SER A 68 -20.33 -18.19 3.74
CA SER A 68 -18.90 -18.54 3.74
C SER A 68 -18.13 -17.25 3.55
N GLN A 69 -17.53 -16.75 4.61
CA GLN A 69 -16.82 -15.47 4.64
C GLN A 69 -15.34 -15.63 4.35
N LYS A 70 -14.84 -14.88 3.37
CA LYS A 70 -13.40 -14.70 3.14
C LYS A 70 -12.78 -13.91 4.28
N CYS A 71 -11.82 -14.48 5.00
CA CYS A 71 -11.11 -13.86 6.11
C CYS A 71 -9.63 -13.71 5.79
N LEU A 72 -9.01 -12.63 6.31
CA LEU A 72 -7.58 -12.37 6.17
C LEU A 72 -6.98 -12.05 7.55
N ARG A 73 -6.04 -12.91 8.03
CA ARG A 73 -5.36 -12.76 9.32
C ARG A 73 -3.87 -12.52 9.12
N VAL A 74 -3.48 -11.25 8.98
CA VAL A 74 -2.11 -10.84 8.64
C VAL A 74 -1.63 -9.60 9.39
N SER A 75 -2.41 -9.15 10.39
CA SER A 75 -2.10 -7.96 11.19
C SER A 75 -2.90 -7.91 12.49
N GLY A 76 -2.42 -7.12 13.45
CA GLY A 76 -3.10 -6.88 14.73
C GLY A 76 -3.03 -8.06 15.69
N LYS A 77 -4.11 -8.31 16.44
CA LYS A 77 -4.23 -9.38 17.45
C LYS A 77 -4.23 -10.77 16.79
N HIS A 78 -4.78 -10.87 15.58
CA HIS A 78 -4.84 -12.08 14.78
C HIS A 78 -3.88 -11.97 13.58
N ASN A 79 -2.70 -12.55 13.71
CA ASN A 79 -1.66 -12.51 12.67
C ASN A 79 -0.98 -13.87 12.53
N ASP A 80 -1.39 -14.62 11.53
CA ASP A 80 -0.93 -16.00 11.27
C ASP A 80 0.18 -16.04 10.19
N LEU A 81 0.71 -14.88 9.75
CA LEU A 81 1.61 -14.79 8.59
C LEU A 81 2.89 -15.61 8.72
N GLU A 82 3.46 -15.68 9.93
CA GLU A 82 4.74 -16.36 10.15
C GLU A 82 4.58 -17.89 10.21
N GLU A 83 3.43 -18.38 10.67
CA GLU A 83 3.09 -19.80 10.81
C GLU A 83 2.77 -20.45 9.45
N VAL A 84 2.27 -19.65 8.52
CA VAL A 84 1.82 -20.10 7.19
C VAL A 84 2.92 -20.83 6.43
N GLY A 85 2.60 -22.06 6.03
CA GLY A 85 3.50 -22.97 5.31
C GLY A 85 4.38 -23.82 6.21
N HIS A 86 4.64 -23.38 7.45
CA HIS A 86 5.46 -24.10 8.42
C HIS A 86 4.67 -25.12 9.22
N ASP A 87 3.41 -24.78 9.54
CA ASP A 87 2.47 -25.73 10.14
C ASP A 87 1.48 -26.31 9.09
N THR A 88 0.45 -27.02 9.56
CA THR A 88 -0.48 -27.75 8.70
C THR A 88 -1.86 -27.14 8.58
N TYR A 89 -2.15 -26.02 9.26
CA TYR A 89 -3.53 -25.51 9.42
C TYR A 89 -3.69 -23.98 9.47
N HIS A 90 -2.63 -23.16 9.61
CA HIS A 90 -2.74 -21.71 9.53
C HIS A 90 -2.64 -21.21 8.09
N HIS A 91 -3.42 -20.18 7.81
CA HIS A 91 -3.51 -19.53 6.49
C HIS A 91 -3.56 -18.01 6.63
N THR A 92 -3.00 -17.30 5.65
CA THR A 92 -3.20 -15.85 5.56
C THR A 92 -4.64 -15.54 5.18
N MET A 93 -5.15 -16.22 4.15
CA MET A 93 -6.55 -16.17 3.73
C MET A 93 -7.21 -17.52 3.93
N PHE A 94 -8.36 -17.54 4.58
CA PHE A 94 -9.16 -18.74 4.79
C PHE A 94 -10.64 -18.41 4.67
N GLU A 95 -11.47 -19.44 4.49
CA GLU A 95 -12.91 -19.32 4.52
C GLU A 95 -13.44 -19.66 5.93
N MET A 96 -14.29 -18.80 6.45
CA MET A 96 -15.02 -19.04 7.71
C MET A 96 -16.49 -19.29 7.37
N LEU A 97 -16.97 -20.50 7.61
CA LEU A 97 -18.39 -20.81 7.53
C LEU A 97 -19.05 -20.30 8.80
N GLY A 98 -19.94 -19.33 8.65
CA GLY A 98 -20.58 -18.64 9.75
C GLY A 98 -22.10 -18.74 9.75
N ASN A 99 -22.69 -18.83 10.94
CA ASN A 99 -24.11 -18.63 11.14
C ASN A 99 -24.37 -17.72 12.33
N TRP A 100 -25.34 -16.83 12.18
CA TRP A 100 -25.66 -15.77 13.15
C TRP A 100 -27.13 -15.82 13.54
N SER A 101 -27.37 -15.50 14.84
CA SER A 101 -28.70 -15.25 15.38
C SER A 101 -28.71 -13.92 16.13
N PHE A 102 -29.51 -12.99 15.69
CA PHE A 102 -29.65 -11.65 16.30
C PHE A 102 -30.93 -11.63 17.16
N GLY A 103 -30.79 -12.13 18.40
CA GLY A 103 -31.91 -12.18 19.36
C GLY A 103 -33.05 -13.14 19.00
N ASP A 104 -32.82 -14.19 18.19
CA ASP A 104 -33.80 -15.23 17.86
C ASP A 104 -33.50 -16.50 18.71
N TYR A 105 -32.52 -17.32 18.30
CA TYR A 105 -32.06 -18.45 19.13
C TYR A 105 -30.74 -18.09 19.80
N PHE A 106 -30.44 -18.86 20.86
CA PHE A 106 -29.17 -18.63 21.60
C PHE A 106 -28.43 -19.96 21.81
N LYS A 107 -27.73 -20.19 22.91
CA LYS A 107 -26.80 -21.30 23.15
C LYS A 107 -27.35 -22.67 22.77
N GLU A 108 -28.58 -23.04 23.27
CA GLU A 108 -29.20 -24.33 23.01
C GLU A 108 -29.37 -24.56 21.48
N GLY A 109 -29.97 -23.60 20.81
CA GLY A 109 -30.22 -23.74 19.38
C GLY A 109 -28.91 -23.77 18.55
N ALA A 110 -27.89 -23.02 18.94
CA ALA A 110 -26.58 -23.05 18.27
C ALA A 110 -25.89 -24.41 18.44
N ILE A 111 -25.88 -24.94 19.67
CA ILE A 111 -25.30 -26.26 20.01
C ILE A 111 -26.02 -27.39 19.30
N ASP A 112 -27.35 -27.39 19.33
CA ASP A 112 -28.16 -28.44 18.68
C ASP A 112 -27.94 -28.45 17.17
N MET A 113 -27.93 -27.27 16.51
CA MET A 113 -27.68 -27.18 15.05
C MET A 113 -26.25 -27.56 14.69
N ALA A 114 -25.26 -27.15 15.49
CA ALA A 114 -23.86 -27.53 15.25
C ALA A 114 -23.67 -29.05 15.36
N TRP A 115 -24.27 -29.66 16.36
CA TRP A 115 -24.23 -31.13 16.50
C TRP A 115 -24.91 -31.84 15.36
N GLU A 116 -26.14 -31.45 15.02
CA GLU A 116 -26.90 -32.03 13.92
C GLU A 116 -26.11 -31.94 12.61
N TYR A 117 -25.48 -30.80 12.34
CA TYR A 117 -24.69 -30.63 11.12
C TYR A 117 -23.49 -31.56 11.08
N LEU A 118 -22.68 -31.58 12.15
CA LEU A 118 -21.46 -32.40 12.18
C LEU A 118 -21.74 -33.90 12.22
N VAL A 119 -22.73 -34.34 12.99
CA VAL A 119 -22.95 -35.76 13.25
C VAL A 119 -24.00 -36.37 12.31
N ASP A 120 -25.14 -35.70 12.12
CA ASP A 120 -26.24 -36.28 11.35
C ASP A 120 -26.09 -35.99 9.84
N VAL A 121 -25.54 -34.82 9.48
CA VAL A 121 -25.36 -34.42 8.07
C VAL A 121 -23.99 -34.83 7.53
N LEU A 122 -22.91 -34.49 8.23
CA LEU A 122 -21.55 -34.81 7.79
C LEU A 122 -21.02 -36.16 8.27
N HIS A 123 -21.76 -36.82 9.19
CA HIS A 123 -21.44 -38.15 9.69
C HIS A 123 -20.08 -38.28 10.37
N LEU A 124 -19.59 -37.21 11.06
CA LEU A 124 -18.41 -37.31 11.90
C LEU A 124 -18.70 -38.24 13.09
N ASP A 125 -17.70 -39.03 13.52
CA ASP A 125 -17.87 -39.94 14.64
C ASP A 125 -17.95 -39.14 15.97
N PRO A 126 -19.07 -39.19 16.71
CA PRO A 126 -19.22 -38.49 17.98
C PRO A 126 -18.11 -38.78 19.00
N LYS A 127 -17.44 -39.93 18.90
CA LYS A 127 -16.36 -40.35 19.79
C LYS A 127 -15.06 -39.55 19.58
N ASP A 128 -14.92 -38.91 18.42
CA ASP A 128 -13.76 -38.15 18.03
C ASP A 128 -13.97 -36.63 18.26
N LEU A 129 -15.17 -36.23 18.74
CA LEU A 129 -15.52 -34.85 19.01
C LEU A 129 -15.37 -34.50 20.49
N TYR A 130 -14.62 -33.45 20.78
CA TYR A 130 -14.49 -32.87 22.10
C TYR A 130 -14.99 -31.44 22.08
N VAL A 131 -15.58 -30.96 23.17
CA VAL A 131 -16.08 -29.59 23.24
C VAL A 131 -15.48 -28.86 24.43
N THR A 132 -15.21 -27.57 24.26
CA THR A 132 -14.77 -26.72 25.36
C THR A 132 -15.91 -25.83 25.85
N VAL A 133 -15.85 -25.42 27.09
CA VAL A 133 -16.74 -24.41 27.67
C VAL A 133 -15.94 -23.45 28.52
N PHE A 134 -16.32 -22.19 28.51
CA PHE A 134 -15.62 -21.16 29.28
C PHE A 134 -15.61 -21.46 30.76
N GLU A 135 -14.42 -21.52 31.37
CA GLU A 135 -14.24 -21.85 32.79
C GLU A 135 -14.52 -20.69 33.76
N GLY A 136 -14.75 -19.49 33.20
CA GLY A 136 -14.92 -18.27 33.98
C GLY A 136 -13.61 -17.44 34.07
N SER A 137 -13.75 -16.21 34.58
CA SER A 137 -12.66 -15.31 34.92
C SER A 137 -13.00 -14.53 36.16
N PRO A 138 -12.50 -14.94 37.32
CA PRO A 138 -12.76 -14.24 38.57
C PRO A 138 -12.31 -12.79 38.58
N GLU A 139 -11.25 -12.47 37.81
CA GLU A 139 -10.69 -11.12 37.68
C GLU A 139 -11.67 -10.16 37.03
N GLU A 140 -12.54 -10.66 36.16
CA GLU A 140 -13.57 -9.88 35.45
C GLU A 140 -14.99 -10.18 35.97
N ASN A 141 -15.15 -10.88 37.09
CA ASN A 141 -16.43 -11.31 37.61
C ASN A 141 -17.29 -12.12 36.64
N LEU A 142 -16.64 -12.94 35.81
CA LEU A 142 -17.30 -13.83 34.86
C LEU A 142 -17.35 -15.25 35.46
N GLU A 143 -18.53 -15.82 35.49
CA GLU A 143 -18.76 -17.19 35.94
C GLU A 143 -18.48 -18.20 34.82
N ARG A 144 -18.28 -19.47 35.20
CA ARG A 144 -18.20 -20.59 34.27
C ARG A 144 -19.50 -20.70 33.47
N ASP A 145 -19.40 -21.05 32.19
CA ASP A 145 -20.56 -21.25 31.33
C ASP A 145 -21.22 -22.64 31.55
N ASP A 146 -21.87 -22.77 32.72
CA ASP A 146 -22.59 -23.98 33.06
C ASP A 146 -23.82 -24.23 32.16
N GLU A 147 -24.34 -23.21 31.54
CA GLU A 147 -25.45 -23.31 30.60
C GLU A 147 -25.02 -24.05 29.34
N ALA A 148 -23.90 -23.65 28.70
CA ALA A 148 -23.35 -24.36 27.57
C ALA A 148 -22.96 -25.80 27.91
N ALA A 149 -22.32 -26.01 29.07
CA ALA A 149 -21.97 -27.36 29.54
C ALA A 149 -23.19 -28.28 29.67
N ARG A 150 -24.31 -27.74 30.15
CA ARG A 150 -25.57 -28.48 30.30
C ARG A 150 -26.20 -28.83 28.93
N TYR A 151 -26.13 -27.94 27.98
CA TYR A 151 -26.63 -28.24 26.61
C TYR A 151 -25.73 -29.26 25.93
N TRP A 152 -24.42 -29.16 26.00
CA TRP A 152 -23.50 -30.16 25.49
C TRP A 152 -23.67 -31.55 26.09
N ALA A 153 -24.02 -31.63 27.41
CA ALA A 153 -24.26 -32.92 28.07
C ALA A 153 -25.42 -33.72 27.49
N LYS A 154 -26.28 -33.13 26.63
CA LYS A 154 -27.31 -33.85 25.85
C LYS A 154 -26.70 -34.63 24.68
N HIS A 155 -25.54 -34.25 24.19
CA HIS A 155 -24.93 -34.72 22.94
C HIS A 155 -23.64 -35.52 23.20
N VAL A 156 -22.80 -35.10 24.13
CA VAL A 156 -21.50 -35.74 24.39
C VAL A 156 -21.42 -36.22 25.87
N PRO A 157 -20.63 -37.27 26.14
CA PRO A 157 -20.38 -37.70 27.51
C PRO A 157 -19.58 -36.62 28.28
N ALA A 158 -19.73 -36.61 29.60
CA ALA A 158 -19.13 -35.60 30.46
C ALA A 158 -17.61 -35.49 30.35
N ASP A 159 -16.92 -36.55 29.99
CA ASP A 159 -15.46 -36.55 29.79
C ASP A 159 -15.02 -35.96 28.41
N HIS A 160 -15.97 -35.66 27.53
CA HIS A 160 -15.73 -34.90 26.32
C HIS A 160 -15.99 -33.39 26.46
N ILE A 161 -16.52 -32.95 27.63
CA ILE A 161 -16.69 -31.53 27.91
C ILE A 161 -15.49 -31.05 28.73
N ILE A 162 -14.75 -30.07 28.21
CA ILE A 162 -13.49 -29.60 28.77
C ILE A 162 -13.64 -28.12 29.15
N ASN A 163 -13.12 -27.73 30.30
CA ASN A 163 -13.05 -26.32 30.65
C ASN A 163 -11.91 -25.65 29.91
N GLY A 164 -12.20 -24.53 29.25
CA GLY A 164 -11.22 -23.70 28.56
C GLY A 164 -11.06 -22.34 29.24
N ASN A 165 -9.83 -21.87 29.27
CA ASN A 165 -9.49 -20.60 29.92
C ASN A 165 -10.00 -19.39 29.10
N LYS A 166 -9.79 -18.19 29.63
CA LYS A 166 -10.23 -16.95 28.96
C LYS A 166 -9.58 -16.77 27.59
N HIS A 167 -8.32 -17.16 27.42
CA HIS A 167 -7.61 -17.01 26.14
C HIS A 167 -8.29 -17.82 25.02
N ASP A 168 -8.73 -19.04 25.34
CA ASP A 168 -9.28 -19.97 24.36
C ASP A 168 -10.82 -19.82 24.24
N ASN A 169 -11.52 -19.62 25.39
CA ASN A 169 -12.98 -19.68 25.44
C ASN A 169 -13.69 -18.36 25.78
N PHE A 170 -13.04 -17.21 25.64
CA PHE A 170 -13.69 -15.90 25.67
C PHE A 170 -13.26 -15.09 24.45
N TRP A 171 -14.13 -15.04 23.46
CA TRP A 171 -13.81 -14.39 22.20
C TRP A 171 -13.98 -12.86 22.29
N GLU A 172 -13.02 -12.12 21.73
CA GLU A 172 -13.01 -10.67 21.67
C GLU A 172 -12.65 -10.22 20.25
N MET A 173 -13.44 -9.30 19.70
CA MET A 173 -13.21 -8.79 18.33
C MET A 173 -11.86 -8.06 18.21
N GLY A 174 -11.48 -7.31 19.25
CA GLY A 174 -10.26 -6.52 19.35
C GLY A 174 -10.05 -6.06 20.78
N ASP A 175 -9.33 -4.96 20.98
CA ASP A 175 -9.14 -4.37 22.31
C ASP A 175 -10.44 -3.76 22.87
N THR A 176 -11.37 -3.41 21.97
CA THR A 176 -12.73 -2.94 22.29
C THR A 176 -13.72 -3.55 21.32
N GLY A 177 -15.00 -3.60 21.71
CA GLY A 177 -16.08 -4.09 20.84
C GLY A 177 -16.80 -5.31 21.39
N PRO A 178 -17.68 -5.95 20.58
CA PRO A 178 -18.45 -7.11 20.99
C PRO A 178 -17.58 -8.26 21.44
N CYS A 179 -18.00 -8.94 22.50
CA CYS A 179 -17.30 -10.08 23.08
C CYS A 179 -18.24 -10.99 23.89
N GLY A 180 -17.77 -12.19 24.19
CA GLY A 180 -18.52 -13.12 25.02
C GLY A 180 -17.85 -14.47 25.18
N PRO A 181 -18.33 -15.31 26.11
CA PRO A 181 -17.86 -16.68 26.23
C PRO A 181 -18.13 -17.46 24.94
N CYS A 182 -17.28 -18.43 24.67
CA CYS A 182 -17.44 -19.28 23.50
C CYS A 182 -17.23 -20.76 23.86
N SER A 183 -17.67 -21.61 22.95
CA SER A 183 -17.53 -23.06 23.04
C SER A 183 -16.95 -23.57 21.72
N GLU A 184 -15.80 -24.19 21.78
CA GLU A 184 -15.12 -24.76 20.64
C GLU A 184 -15.46 -26.23 20.47
N ILE A 185 -15.53 -26.69 19.23
CA ILE A 185 -15.67 -28.08 18.86
C ILE A 185 -14.33 -28.52 18.24
N HIS A 186 -13.70 -29.49 18.87
CA HIS A 186 -12.44 -30.08 18.45
C HIS A 186 -12.65 -31.47 17.87
N LEU A 187 -11.90 -31.79 16.83
CA LEU A 187 -11.89 -33.11 16.21
C LEU A 187 -10.51 -33.79 16.43
N ASP A 188 -10.55 -34.98 16.97
CA ASP A 188 -9.38 -35.87 17.05
C ASP A 188 -9.32 -36.76 15.79
N SER A 189 -8.46 -36.35 14.85
CA SER A 189 -8.27 -37.04 13.56
C SER A 189 -7.15 -38.09 13.58
N ARG A 190 -6.59 -38.39 14.76
CA ARG A 190 -5.51 -39.35 14.92
C ARG A 190 -5.95 -40.79 14.62
N THR A 191 -4.98 -41.64 14.36
CA THR A 191 -5.25 -43.08 14.18
C THR A 191 -5.72 -43.74 15.49
N PRO A 192 -6.44 -44.89 15.43
CA PRO A 192 -6.84 -45.60 16.61
C PRO A 192 -5.68 -45.99 17.54
N GLU A 193 -4.54 -46.28 16.99
CA GLU A 193 -3.29 -46.63 17.71
C GLU A 193 -2.74 -45.42 18.50
N GLU A 194 -2.82 -44.23 17.94
CA GLU A 194 -2.43 -42.98 18.60
C GLU A 194 -3.41 -42.59 19.69
N LYS A 195 -4.72 -42.69 19.43
CA LYS A 195 -5.79 -42.44 20.40
C LYS A 195 -5.71 -43.37 21.60
N ALA A 196 -5.24 -44.63 21.41
CA ALA A 196 -5.05 -45.59 22.49
C ALA A 196 -3.86 -45.22 23.41
N LYS A 197 -2.86 -44.44 22.91
CA LYS A 197 -1.70 -44.02 23.72
C LYS A 197 -1.98 -42.80 24.59
N VAL A 198 -2.65 -41.81 24.02
CA VAL A 198 -3.00 -40.54 24.68
C VAL A 198 -4.44 -40.22 24.32
N ARG A 199 -5.27 -39.91 25.31
CA ARG A 199 -6.67 -39.56 25.09
C ARG A 199 -6.78 -38.20 24.40
N GLY A 200 -7.72 -38.06 23.49
CA GLY A 200 -7.91 -36.81 22.74
C GLY A 200 -8.14 -35.58 23.64
N ARG A 201 -8.90 -35.75 24.75
CA ARG A 201 -9.16 -34.68 25.73
C ARG A 201 -7.90 -34.06 26.36
N GLU A 202 -6.80 -34.82 26.43
CA GLU A 202 -5.53 -34.34 26.97
C GLU A 202 -4.76 -33.45 26.01
N LEU A 203 -5.15 -33.50 24.73
CA LEU A 203 -4.49 -32.77 23.61
C LEU A 203 -5.32 -31.59 23.12
N VAL A 204 -6.55 -31.42 23.59
CA VAL A 204 -7.38 -30.23 23.27
C VAL A 204 -6.66 -28.98 23.78
N ASN A 205 -6.48 -27.97 22.91
CA ASN A 205 -5.76 -26.71 23.17
C ASN A 205 -4.31 -26.93 23.66
N LYS A 206 -3.62 -27.93 23.07
CA LYS A 206 -2.21 -28.25 23.33
C LYS A 206 -1.35 -28.25 22.06
N ASP A 207 -1.76 -27.52 21.04
CA ASP A 207 -1.07 -27.39 19.74
C ASP A 207 -0.79 -28.72 19.03
N ASP A 208 -1.63 -29.76 19.32
CA ASP A 208 -1.53 -31.02 18.60
C ASP A 208 -2.13 -30.86 17.19
N PRO A 209 -1.33 -31.10 16.12
CA PRO A 209 -1.79 -30.87 14.75
C PRO A 209 -2.90 -31.80 14.27
N GLN A 210 -3.26 -32.83 15.04
CA GLN A 210 -4.33 -33.78 14.72
C GLN A 210 -5.53 -33.72 15.67
N VAL A 211 -5.47 -32.91 16.77
CA VAL A 211 -6.58 -32.64 17.68
C VAL A 211 -6.89 -31.14 17.61
N ILE A 212 -7.61 -30.76 16.57
CA ILE A 212 -7.77 -29.37 16.17
C ILE A 212 -9.19 -28.86 16.41
N GLU A 213 -9.28 -27.57 16.79
CA GLU A 213 -10.54 -26.82 16.73
C GLU A 213 -11.02 -26.75 15.29
N ILE A 214 -12.26 -27.17 15.05
CA ILE A 214 -12.91 -27.06 13.73
C ILE A 214 -14.02 -26.00 13.72
N TRP A 215 -14.67 -25.71 14.87
CA TRP A 215 -15.77 -24.77 14.95
C TRP A 215 -15.79 -24.07 16.30
N ASN A 216 -15.92 -22.73 16.30
CA ASN A 216 -16.10 -21.93 17.51
C ASN A 216 -17.52 -21.33 17.53
N LEU A 217 -18.26 -21.59 18.60
CA LEU A 217 -19.60 -21.06 18.86
C LEU A 217 -19.49 -19.92 19.88
N VAL A 218 -19.57 -18.68 19.42
CA VAL A 218 -19.45 -17.50 20.29
C VAL A 218 -20.84 -17.04 20.75
N PHE A 219 -20.98 -16.89 22.04
CA PHE A 219 -22.19 -16.43 22.72
C PHE A 219 -22.02 -14.98 23.12
N MET A 220 -22.19 -14.07 22.17
CA MET A 220 -21.97 -12.63 22.38
C MET A 220 -23.01 -12.04 23.31
N GLN A 221 -22.57 -11.53 24.44
CA GLN A 221 -23.38 -10.96 25.51
C GLN A 221 -22.88 -9.58 25.95
N PHE A 222 -21.64 -9.21 25.60
CA PHE A 222 -20.99 -8.04 26.13
C PHE A 222 -20.36 -7.19 25.02
N ASN A 223 -20.16 -5.92 25.36
CA ASN A 223 -19.33 -4.98 24.64
C ASN A 223 -18.17 -4.55 25.55
N ARG A 224 -16.91 -4.77 25.15
CA ARG A 224 -15.74 -4.31 25.89
C ARG A 224 -15.48 -2.84 25.58
N LYS A 225 -15.45 -2.04 26.64
CA LYS A 225 -15.18 -0.59 26.57
C LYS A 225 -13.68 -0.29 26.61
N ALA A 226 -13.32 0.95 26.27
CA ALA A 226 -11.92 1.41 26.27
C ALA A 226 -11.26 1.37 27.66
N ASP A 227 -12.05 1.48 28.74
CA ASP A 227 -11.58 1.32 30.13
C ASP A 227 -11.41 -0.14 30.57
N GLY A 228 -11.69 -1.09 29.68
CA GLY A 228 -11.63 -2.53 29.93
C GLY A 228 -12.89 -3.12 30.57
N SER A 229 -13.89 -2.32 30.93
CA SER A 229 -15.14 -2.79 31.50
C SER A 229 -16.01 -3.52 30.47
N LEU A 230 -16.90 -4.39 30.96
CA LEU A 230 -17.87 -5.12 30.14
C LEU A 230 -19.27 -4.54 30.34
N GLU A 231 -19.88 -4.12 29.25
CA GLU A 231 -21.29 -3.69 29.21
C GLU A 231 -22.13 -4.78 28.51
N LYS A 232 -23.33 -5.08 29.05
CA LYS A 232 -24.21 -6.05 28.37
C LYS A 232 -24.75 -5.48 27.08
N LEU A 233 -24.76 -6.30 26.03
CA LEU A 233 -25.43 -5.97 24.77
C LEU A 233 -26.95 -5.90 24.97
N SER A 234 -27.61 -5.13 24.11
CA SER A 234 -29.08 -4.99 24.11
C SER A 234 -29.81 -6.28 23.76
N MET A 235 -29.13 -7.20 23.05
CA MET A 235 -29.62 -8.52 22.70
C MET A 235 -28.52 -9.57 22.81
N ASN A 236 -28.89 -10.83 23.06
CA ASN A 236 -27.97 -11.94 22.93
C ASN A 236 -27.78 -12.31 21.47
N VAL A 237 -26.53 -12.48 21.06
CA VAL A 237 -26.19 -12.78 19.67
C VAL A 237 -25.40 -14.09 19.62
N ILE A 238 -25.77 -14.96 18.68
CA ILE A 238 -24.94 -16.08 18.26
C ILE A 238 -24.07 -15.62 17.10
N ASP A 239 -22.79 -15.83 17.23
CA ASP A 239 -21.79 -15.73 16.17
C ASP A 239 -20.99 -17.02 16.16
N THR A 240 -20.93 -17.67 15.01
CA THR A 240 -20.14 -18.89 14.88
C THR A 240 -19.15 -18.79 13.76
N GLY A 241 -17.99 -19.41 13.93
CA GLY A 241 -16.95 -19.48 12.94
C GLY A 241 -16.37 -20.88 12.83
N MET A 242 -16.68 -21.57 11.73
CA MET A 242 -16.09 -22.87 11.42
C MET A 242 -14.99 -22.70 10.36
N GLY A 243 -13.78 -23.16 10.69
CA GLY A 243 -12.68 -23.17 9.74
C GLY A 243 -12.94 -24.11 8.58
N PHE A 244 -13.23 -23.54 7.41
CA PHE A 244 -13.60 -24.33 6.24
C PHE A 244 -12.50 -25.29 5.82
N GLU A 245 -11.27 -24.83 5.70
CA GLU A 245 -10.11 -25.65 5.33
C GLU A 245 -9.87 -26.79 6.33
N ARG A 246 -10.09 -26.52 7.63
CA ARG A 246 -9.98 -27.53 8.70
C ARG A 246 -11.10 -28.59 8.58
N LEU A 247 -12.33 -28.17 8.28
CA LEU A 247 -13.45 -29.08 8.05
C LEU A 247 -13.22 -29.96 6.82
N VAL A 248 -12.80 -29.35 5.70
CA VAL A 248 -12.50 -30.10 4.46
C VAL A 248 -11.39 -31.13 4.71
N ARG A 249 -10.31 -30.75 5.42
CA ARG A 249 -9.25 -31.66 5.83
C ARG A 249 -9.81 -32.86 6.60
N ALA A 250 -10.68 -32.59 7.56
CA ALA A 250 -11.30 -33.64 8.39
C ALA A 250 -12.11 -34.62 7.55
N LEU A 251 -12.99 -34.13 6.69
CA LEU A 251 -13.89 -34.95 5.86
C LEU A 251 -13.14 -35.70 4.75
N GLN A 252 -12.05 -35.14 4.23
CA GLN A 252 -11.20 -35.81 3.24
C GLN A 252 -10.14 -36.73 3.87
N GLY A 253 -10.09 -36.84 5.22
CA GLY A 253 -9.16 -37.73 5.94
C GLY A 253 -7.70 -37.36 5.68
N LYS A 254 -7.39 -36.06 5.65
CA LYS A 254 -6.02 -35.54 5.41
C LYS A 254 -5.37 -35.12 6.72
N HIS A 255 -4.03 -35.08 6.75
CA HIS A 255 -3.25 -34.62 7.90
C HIS A 255 -2.81 -33.17 7.83
N SER A 256 -3.00 -32.52 6.67
CA SER A 256 -2.73 -31.10 6.43
C SER A 256 -3.83 -30.50 5.57
N ASN A 257 -4.17 -29.23 5.81
CA ASN A 257 -5.07 -28.46 4.96
C ASN A 257 -4.50 -28.38 3.53
N TYR A 258 -3.18 -28.31 3.40
CA TYR A 258 -2.48 -28.27 2.10
C TYR A 258 -2.61 -29.56 1.28
N ASP A 259 -3.04 -30.67 1.88
CA ASP A 259 -3.26 -31.97 1.19
C ASP A 259 -4.69 -32.13 0.67
N THR A 260 -5.55 -31.15 0.91
CA THR A 260 -6.94 -31.14 0.45
C THR A 260 -7.07 -30.71 -1.00
N ASP A 261 -8.24 -30.89 -1.57
CA ASP A 261 -8.59 -30.43 -2.93
C ASP A 261 -8.58 -28.91 -3.08
N ILE A 262 -8.57 -28.13 -2.00
CA ILE A 262 -8.42 -26.67 -2.01
C ILE A 262 -7.02 -26.27 -2.49
N PHE A 263 -5.97 -26.93 -2.02
CA PHE A 263 -4.58 -26.55 -2.24
C PHE A 263 -3.86 -27.43 -3.24
N GLN A 264 -4.17 -28.71 -3.29
CA GLN A 264 -3.46 -29.68 -4.12
C GLN A 264 -3.41 -29.36 -5.62
N PRO A 265 -4.49 -28.81 -6.25
CA PRO A 265 -4.40 -28.41 -7.66
C PRO A 265 -3.36 -27.28 -7.86
N ILE A 266 -3.29 -26.30 -6.95
CA ILE A 266 -2.34 -25.19 -7.02
C ILE A 266 -0.91 -25.71 -6.77
N ILE A 267 -0.71 -26.56 -5.75
CA ILE A 267 0.61 -27.18 -5.42
C ILE A 267 1.11 -28.02 -6.59
N LYS A 268 0.25 -28.81 -7.24
CA LYS A 268 0.61 -29.58 -8.44
C LYS A 268 1.02 -28.70 -9.60
N GLU A 269 0.35 -27.58 -9.80
CA GLU A 269 0.72 -26.62 -10.83
C GLU A 269 2.06 -25.95 -10.51
N ILE A 270 2.32 -25.59 -9.23
CA ILE A 270 3.63 -25.11 -8.77
C ILE A 270 4.71 -26.17 -9.04
N SER A 271 4.47 -27.44 -8.70
CA SER A 271 5.38 -28.56 -8.97
C SER A 271 5.68 -28.69 -10.47
N ARG A 272 4.64 -28.61 -11.32
CA ARG A 272 4.78 -28.67 -12.77
C ARG A 272 5.64 -27.52 -13.32
N LEU A 273 5.42 -26.30 -12.84
CA LEU A 273 6.13 -25.11 -13.31
C LEU A 273 7.57 -25.03 -12.79
N SER A 274 7.81 -25.48 -11.57
CA SER A 274 9.15 -25.46 -10.94
C SER A 274 10.00 -26.67 -11.29
N GLY A 275 9.37 -27.77 -11.70
CA GLY A 275 10.05 -29.05 -11.91
C GLY A 275 10.43 -29.77 -10.61
N LEU A 276 9.92 -29.31 -9.46
CA LEU A 276 10.17 -29.87 -8.13
C LEU A 276 8.94 -30.66 -7.66
N GLU A 277 9.16 -31.73 -6.89
CA GLU A 277 8.10 -32.61 -6.41
C GLU A 277 7.74 -32.29 -4.96
N TYR A 278 6.45 -32.07 -4.67
CA TYR A 278 5.95 -31.88 -3.30
C TYR A 278 6.06 -33.17 -2.48
N GLY A 279 6.43 -33.06 -1.21
CA GLY A 279 6.59 -34.21 -0.30
C GLY A 279 7.99 -34.85 -0.33
N LYS A 280 9.01 -34.19 -0.94
CA LYS A 280 10.36 -34.70 -1.02
C LYS A 280 11.38 -33.95 -0.18
N ASP A 281 11.20 -32.65 -0.01
CA ASP A 281 12.10 -31.76 0.74
C ASP A 281 11.28 -30.73 1.51
N GLU A 282 11.51 -30.63 2.80
CA GLU A 282 10.71 -29.77 3.69
C GLU A 282 10.74 -28.28 3.29
N LYS A 283 11.90 -27.76 2.87
CA LYS A 283 12.02 -26.35 2.46
C LYS A 283 11.26 -26.06 1.18
N THR A 284 11.31 -26.98 0.25
CA THR A 284 10.54 -26.93 -1.00
C THR A 284 9.05 -27.02 -0.72
N ASP A 285 8.64 -27.90 0.19
CA ASP A 285 7.24 -28.10 0.58
C ASP A 285 6.69 -26.86 1.26
N VAL A 286 7.43 -26.28 2.21
CA VAL A 286 7.08 -24.99 2.85
C VAL A 286 6.93 -23.89 1.80
N ALA A 287 7.84 -23.79 0.86
CA ALA A 287 7.78 -22.78 -0.20
C ALA A 287 6.53 -22.95 -1.08
N MET A 288 6.19 -24.18 -1.46
CA MET A 288 4.98 -24.47 -2.24
C MET A 288 3.71 -24.13 -1.47
N ARG A 289 3.66 -24.42 -0.17
CA ARG A 289 2.53 -24.06 0.72
C ARG A 289 2.37 -22.55 0.84
N VAL A 290 3.46 -21.84 1.12
CA VAL A 290 3.48 -20.36 1.20
C VAL A 290 2.98 -19.73 -0.11
N VAL A 291 3.49 -20.21 -1.25
CA VAL A 291 3.07 -19.69 -2.56
C VAL A 291 1.59 -19.94 -2.82
N ALA A 292 1.09 -21.14 -2.53
CA ALA A 292 -0.31 -21.50 -2.74
C ALA A 292 -1.25 -20.70 -1.83
N ASP A 293 -0.91 -20.52 -0.57
CA ASP A 293 -1.67 -19.73 0.39
C ASP A 293 -1.70 -18.24 -0.01
N HIS A 294 -0.53 -17.66 -0.24
CA HIS A 294 -0.41 -16.24 -0.53
C HIS A 294 -1.01 -15.85 -1.89
N LEU A 295 -1.02 -16.77 -2.85
CA LEU A 295 -1.74 -16.57 -4.11
C LEU A 295 -3.23 -16.32 -3.87
N ARG A 296 -3.86 -17.12 -2.99
CA ARG A 296 -5.27 -16.94 -2.61
C ARG A 296 -5.48 -15.56 -1.99
N ALA A 297 -4.71 -15.20 -0.97
CA ALA A 297 -4.81 -13.94 -0.27
C ALA A 297 -4.69 -12.73 -1.21
N VAL A 298 -3.70 -12.75 -2.10
CA VAL A 298 -3.44 -11.66 -3.04
C VAL A 298 -4.50 -11.60 -4.13
N ALA A 299 -4.86 -12.74 -4.74
CA ALA A 299 -5.84 -12.78 -5.81
C ALA A 299 -7.23 -12.30 -5.36
N PHE A 300 -7.70 -12.76 -4.19
CA PHE A 300 -8.95 -12.32 -3.63
C PHE A 300 -8.94 -10.85 -3.20
N SER A 301 -7.83 -10.35 -2.64
CA SER A 301 -7.71 -8.93 -2.32
C SER A 301 -7.81 -8.05 -3.55
N ILE A 302 -7.16 -8.44 -4.65
CA ILE A 302 -7.25 -7.72 -5.94
C ILE A 302 -8.67 -7.83 -6.49
N ALA A 303 -9.30 -9.01 -6.41
CA ALA A 303 -10.68 -9.21 -6.82
C ALA A 303 -11.65 -8.33 -6.03
N ASP A 304 -11.43 -8.14 -4.74
CA ASP A 304 -12.22 -7.24 -3.87
C ASP A 304 -11.85 -5.74 -4.07
N GLY A 305 -10.98 -5.41 -5.03
CA GLY A 305 -10.62 -4.04 -5.37
C GLY A 305 -9.42 -3.47 -4.61
N GLN A 306 -8.75 -4.24 -3.76
CA GLN A 306 -7.56 -3.79 -3.03
C GLN A 306 -6.28 -4.17 -3.78
N LEU A 307 -5.63 -3.18 -4.35
CA LEU A 307 -4.37 -3.37 -5.05
C LEU A 307 -3.16 -3.33 -4.10
N PRO A 308 -2.07 -4.07 -4.42
CA PRO A 308 -0.79 -3.88 -3.75
C PRO A 308 -0.34 -2.41 -3.81
N GLY A 309 0.13 -1.88 -2.68
CA GLY A 309 0.47 -0.45 -2.58
C GLY A 309 1.56 -0.15 -1.57
N ASN A 310 1.81 1.15 -1.30
CA ASN A 310 2.85 1.60 -0.37
C ASN A 310 2.31 1.97 1.03
N ALA A 311 0.99 1.91 1.23
CA ALA A 311 0.36 2.33 2.48
C ALA A 311 -0.85 1.46 2.83
N LYS A 312 -1.23 1.44 4.11
CA LYS A 312 -2.42 0.78 4.66
C LYS A 312 -2.55 -0.68 4.16
N ALA A 313 -3.77 -1.10 3.84
CA ALA A 313 -4.06 -2.45 3.36
C ALA A 313 -3.22 -2.85 2.13
N GLY A 314 -3.04 -1.94 1.16
CA GLY A 314 -2.22 -2.20 -0.02
C GLY A 314 -0.76 -2.56 0.30
N TYR A 315 -0.17 -1.96 1.34
CA TYR A 315 1.17 -2.32 1.80
C TYR A 315 1.23 -3.76 2.33
N VAL A 316 0.22 -4.17 3.08
CA VAL A 316 0.16 -5.53 3.62
C VAL A 316 0.02 -6.55 2.49
N ILE A 317 -0.88 -6.30 1.52
CA ILE A 317 -1.05 -7.17 0.35
C ILE A 317 0.23 -7.26 -0.48
N ARG A 318 0.91 -6.13 -0.70
CA ARG A 318 2.23 -6.12 -1.37
C ARG A 318 3.26 -6.95 -0.61
N ARG A 319 3.28 -6.90 0.71
CA ARG A 319 4.19 -7.68 1.56
C ARG A 319 3.93 -9.19 1.42
N ILE A 320 2.67 -9.61 1.41
CA ILE A 320 2.27 -11.01 1.21
C ILE A 320 2.74 -11.49 -0.18
N LEU A 321 2.46 -10.72 -1.23
CA LEU A 321 2.90 -11.06 -2.58
C LEU A 321 4.42 -11.19 -2.67
N ARG A 322 5.17 -10.23 -2.14
CA ARG A 322 6.64 -10.27 -2.13
C ARG A 322 7.20 -11.45 -1.33
N ARG A 323 6.52 -11.84 -0.24
CA ARG A 323 6.88 -13.05 0.51
C ARG A 323 6.76 -14.29 -0.38
N ALA A 324 5.67 -14.45 -1.11
CA ALA A 324 5.48 -15.55 -2.05
C ALA A 324 6.57 -15.57 -3.16
N VAL A 325 6.83 -14.42 -3.79
CA VAL A 325 7.88 -14.28 -4.82
C VAL A 325 9.25 -14.65 -4.27
N ARG A 326 9.57 -14.23 -3.05
CA ARG A 326 10.82 -14.57 -2.38
C ARG A 326 10.98 -16.08 -2.17
N TYR A 327 9.94 -16.74 -1.63
CA TYR A 327 9.97 -18.20 -1.44
C TYR A 327 10.13 -18.92 -2.78
N ALA A 328 9.44 -18.47 -3.81
CA ALA A 328 9.58 -19.00 -5.16
C ALA A 328 10.99 -18.80 -5.72
N TYR A 329 11.58 -17.62 -5.55
CA TYR A 329 12.93 -17.30 -6.00
C TYR A 329 13.99 -18.14 -5.27
N THR A 330 13.89 -18.22 -3.95
CA THR A 330 14.92 -18.84 -3.08
C THR A 330 14.86 -20.35 -3.13
N PHE A 331 13.66 -20.96 -3.02
CA PHE A 331 13.51 -22.39 -2.80
C PHE A 331 12.93 -23.13 -4.01
N LEU A 332 12.21 -22.47 -4.92
CA LEU A 332 11.64 -23.10 -6.11
C LEU A 332 12.41 -22.74 -7.40
N GLY A 333 13.51 -21.97 -7.30
CA GLY A 333 14.36 -21.63 -8.42
C GLY A 333 13.72 -20.69 -9.45
N GLN A 334 12.58 -20.06 -9.13
CA GLN A 334 11.85 -19.20 -10.06
C GLN A 334 12.49 -17.81 -10.13
N LYS A 335 13.22 -17.54 -11.22
CA LYS A 335 13.95 -16.27 -11.44
C LYS A 335 13.17 -15.25 -12.24
N GLU A 336 12.06 -15.67 -12.84
CA GLU A 336 11.11 -14.85 -13.60
C GLU A 336 9.74 -14.89 -12.95
N ALA A 337 8.86 -13.93 -13.29
CA ALA A 337 7.49 -13.89 -12.80
C ALA A 337 6.74 -15.19 -13.13
N PHE A 338 6.16 -15.83 -12.13
CA PHE A 338 5.48 -17.11 -12.31
C PHE A 338 4.17 -17.27 -11.52
N LEU A 339 3.98 -16.54 -10.41
CA LEU A 339 2.74 -16.61 -9.60
C LEU A 339 1.50 -16.32 -10.43
N PHE A 340 1.58 -15.33 -11.32
CA PHE A 340 0.45 -14.98 -12.18
C PHE A 340 -0.03 -16.16 -13.04
N ARG A 341 0.83 -17.14 -13.34
CA ARG A 341 0.49 -18.35 -14.11
C ARG A 341 -0.37 -19.32 -13.31
N LEU A 342 -0.38 -19.20 -11.99
CA LEU A 342 -1.16 -20.04 -11.07
C LEU A 342 -2.60 -19.54 -10.93
N VAL A 343 -2.89 -18.29 -11.30
CA VAL A 343 -4.22 -17.66 -11.17
C VAL A 343 -5.31 -18.45 -11.92
N PRO A 344 -5.12 -18.93 -13.15
CA PRO A 344 -6.13 -19.78 -13.82
C PRO A 344 -6.50 -21.04 -13.04
N THR A 345 -5.52 -21.67 -12.36
CA THR A 345 -5.78 -22.86 -11.54
C THR A 345 -6.61 -22.48 -10.31
N LEU A 346 -6.28 -21.39 -9.63
CA LEU A 346 -7.08 -20.86 -8.52
C LEU A 346 -8.53 -20.58 -8.94
N ILE A 347 -8.73 -19.96 -10.11
CA ILE A 347 -10.07 -19.66 -10.63
C ILE A 347 -10.85 -20.94 -10.96
N ALA A 348 -10.19 -21.97 -11.49
CA ALA A 348 -10.85 -23.25 -11.76
C ALA A 348 -11.38 -23.90 -10.48
N GLU A 349 -10.68 -23.76 -9.35
CA GLU A 349 -11.07 -24.35 -8.06
C GLU A 349 -12.09 -23.51 -7.29
N MET A 350 -11.97 -22.17 -7.31
CA MET A 350 -12.76 -21.29 -6.45
C MET A 350 -13.68 -20.33 -7.21
N GLY A 351 -13.57 -20.21 -8.51
CA GLY A 351 -14.31 -19.22 -9.31
C GLY A 351 -15.82 -19.48 -9.40
N GLU A 352 -16.30 -20.70 -9.16
CA GLU A 352 -17.73 -21.02 -9.06
C GLU A 352 -18.32 -20.42 -7.77
N ALA A 353 -17.64 -20.60 -6.64
CA ALA A 353 -18.07 -20.08 -5.35
C ALA A 353 -17.88 -18.55 -5.25
N TYR A 354 -16.89 -18.01 -5.95
CA TYR A 354 -16.48 -16.61 -5.92
C TYR A 354 -16.33 -16.05 -7.34
N PRO A 355 -17.44 -15.66 -7.99
CA PRO A 355 -17.46 -15.22 -9.39
C PRO A 355 -16.56 -14.00 -9.68
N GLU A 356 -16.26 -13.19 -8.66
CA GLU A 356 -15.37 -12.04 -8.76
C GLU A 356 -13.94 -12.42 -9.21
N LEU A 357 -13.45 -13.61 -8.87
CA LEU A 357 -12.17 -14.11 -9.36
C LEU A 357 -12.18 -14.28 -10.89
N THR A 358 -13.26 -14.83 -11.41
CA THR A 358 -13.43 -15.05 -12.86
C THR A 358 -13.58 -13.71 -13.58
N ALA A 359 -14.42 -12.82 -13.04
CA ALA A 359 -14.66 -11.50 -13.60
C ALA A 359 -13.41 -10.64 -13.69
N GLN A 360 -12.51 -10.75 -12.70
CA GLN A 360 -11.28 -9.93 -12.61
C GLN A 360 -10.01 -10.69 -13.02
N ARG A 361 -10.13 -11.83 -13.69
CA ARG A 361 -8.99 -12.69 -14.05
C ARG A 361 -7.82 -11.94 -14.67
N GLU A 362 -8.07 -11.14 -15.71
CA GLU A 362 -7.01 -10.43 -16.44
C GLU A 362 -6.33 -9.37 -15.58
N LEU A 363 -7.11 -8.67 -14.75
CA LEU A 363 -6.56 -7.69 -13.80
C LEU A 363 -5.66 -8.38 -12.78
N ILE A 364 -6.15 -9.47 -12.14
CA ILE A 364 -5.40 -10.22 -11.13
C ILE A 364 -4.06 -10.72 -11.70
N MET A 365 -4.10 -11.39 -12.86
CA MET A 365 -2.89 -11.91 -13.52
C MET A 365 -1.89 -10.81 -13.83
N ARG A 366 -2.34 -9.68 -14.32
CA ARG A 366 -1.48 -8.57 -14.71
C ARG A 366 -0.87 -7.87 -13.50
N VAL A 367 -1.68 -7.55 -12.48
CA VAL A 367 -1.20 -6.89 -11.26
C VAL A 367 -0.15 -7.76 -10.55
N ILE A 368 -0.42 -9.06 -10.42
CA ILE A 368 0.54 -9.99 -9.84
C ILE A 368 1.83 -10.00 -10.66
N LYS A 369 1.74 -10.18 -11.97
CA LYS A 369 2.91 -10.25 -12.85
C LYS A 369 3.81 -9.01 -12.74
N GLU A 370 3.24 -7.82 -12.78
CA GLU A 370 4.03 -6.58 -12.74
C GLU A 370 4.66 -6.32 -11.35
N GLU A 371 3.96 -6.67 -10.25
CA GLU A 371 4.56 -6.61 -8.92
C GLU A 371 5.68 -7.66 -8.77
N GLU A 372 5.52 -8.86 -9.35
CA GLU A 372 6.59 -9.86 -9.42
C GLU A 372 7.80 -9.33 -10.18
N ASP A 373 7.61 -8.85 -11.42
CA ASP A 373 8.68 -8.31 -12.27
C ASP A 373 9.39 -7.13 -11.57
N SER A 374 8.64 -6.26 -10.91
CA SER A 374 9.19 -5.13 -10.15
C SER A 374 10.03 -5.60 -8.96
N PHE A 375 9.54 -6.58 -8.21
CA PHE A 375 10.23 -7.09 -7.03
C PHE A 375 11.45 -7.94 -7.40
N LEU A 376 11.39 -8.72 -8.47
CA LEU A 376 12.54 -9.49 -8.97
C LEU A 376 13.69 -8.58 -9.39
N ARG A 377 13.40 -7.41 -9.99
CA ARG A 377 14.42 -6.39 -10.25
C ARG A 377 15.03 -5.86 -8.95
N THR A 378 14.20 -5.62 -7.93
CA THR A 378 14.66 -5.19 -6.60
C THR A 378 15.54 -6.24 -5.94
N LEU A 379 15.16 -7.52 -6.02
CA LEU A 379 15.95 -8.64 -5.51
C LEU A 379 17.31 -8.72 -6.21
N SER A 380 17.36 -8.60 -7.53
CA SER A 380 18.62 -8.61 -8.28
C SER A 380 19.56 -7.47 -7.86
N ASN A 381 19.02 -6.26 -7.70
CA ASN A 381 19.78 -5.10 -7.21
C ASN A 381 20.28 -5.32 -5.77
N GLY A 382 19.41 -5.85 -4.90
CA GLY A 382 19.77 -6.18 -3.52
C GLY A 382 20.90 -7.21 -3.41
N ILE A 383 20.89 -8.22 -4.26
CA ILE A 383 21.97 -9.22 -4.34
C ILE A 383 23.30 -8.55 -4.73
N ASN A 384 23.30 -7.66 -5.71
CA ASN A 384 24.50 -6.93 -6.11
C ASN A 384 25.08 -6.09 -4.96
N MET A 385 24.19 -5.33 -4.28
CA MET A 385 24.59 -4.51 -3.13
C MET A 385 25.09 -5.35 -1.94
N LEU A 386 24.48 -6.51 -1.70
CA LEU A 386 24.92 -7.45 -0.69
C LEU A 386 26.31 -8.01 -1.04
N ASN A 387 26.55 -8.36 -2.30
CA ASN A 387 27.86 -8.80 -2.77
C ASN A 387 28.93 -7.74 -2.54
N ASP A 388 28.63 -6.47 -2.82
CA ASP A 388 29.54 -5.36 -2.55
C ASP A 388 29.82 -5.23 -1.05
N ALA A 389 28.80 -5.29 -0.21
CA ALA A 389 28.93 -5.23 1.25
C ALA A 389 29.73 -6.40 1.80
N MET A 390 29.52 -7.62 1.30
CA MET A 390 30.31 -8.81 1.68
C MET A 390 31.78 -8.68 1.27
N ASN A 391 32.05 -8.12 0.09
CA ASN A 391 33.41 -7.87 -0.37
C ASN A 391 34.14 -6.85 0.50
N GLU A 392 33.44 -5.83 1.03
CA GLU A 392 33.98 -4.90 2.00
C GLU A 392 34.35 -5.60 3.32
N VAL A 393 33.43 -6.42 3.86
CA VAL A 393 33.65 -7.20 5.09
C VAL A 393 34.88 -8.11 4.95
N LYS A 394 34.98 -8.82 3.82
CA LYS A 394 36.15 -9.69 3.53
C LYS A 394 37.47 -8.92 3.42
N LYS A 395 37.46 -7.72 2.80
CA LYS A 395 38.64 -6.82 2.72
C LYS A 395 39.10 -6.32 4.09
N GLU A 396 38.15 -6.11 5.00
CA GLU A 396 38.43 -5.71 6.39
C GLU A 396 38.85 -6.88 7.28
N GLY A 397 38.89 -8.09 6.77
CA GLY A 397 39.21 -9.31 7.52
C GLY A 397 38.17 -9.72 8.54
N LYS A 398 36.92 -9.23 8.40
CA LYS A 398 35.78 -9.55 9.25
C LYS A 398 35.03 -10.78 8.69
N THR A 399 34.26 -11.44 9.56
CA THR A 399 33.44 -12.61 9.22
C THR A 399 31.96 -12.37 9.39
N GLU A 400 31.56 -11.14 9.81
CA GLU A 400 30.20 -10.78 10.12
C GLU A 400 29.80 -9.48 9.39
N LEU A 401 28.65 -9.54 8.72
CA LEU A 401 28.03 -8.38 8.08
C LEU A 401 27.30 -7.53 9.15
N ASP A 402 27.55 -6.24 9.16
CA ASP A 402 26.90 -5.25 10.00
C ASP A 402 25.37 -5.30 9.84
N GLY A 403 24.64 -5.46 10.95
CA GLY A 403 23.17 -5.56 10.98
C GLY A 403 22.47 -4.30 10.49
N ALA A 404 23.08 -3.11 10.65
CA ALA A 404 22.52 -1.87 10.10
C ALA A 404 22.63 -1.82 8.57
N LYS A 405 23.66 -2.45 7.96
CA LYS A 405 23.74 -2.62 6.51
C LYS A 405 22.68 -3.61 6.02
N ALA A 406 22.47 -4.71 6.72
CA ALA A 406 21.42 -5.67 6.44
C ALA A 406 20.03 -5.03 6.58
N PHE A 407 19.80 -4.22 7.64
CA PHE A 407 18.57 -3.47 7.83
C PHE A 407 18.33 -2.45 6.70
N ARG A 408 19.35 -1.76 6.24
CA ARG A 408 19.24 -0.83 5.10
C ARG A 408 18.83 -1.55 3.81
N LEU A 409 19.36 -2.73 3.56
CA LEU A 409 18.94 -3.58 2.43
C LEU A 409 17.46 -3.95 2.56
N PHE A 410 17.01 -4.29 3.77
CA PHE A 410 15.61 -4.61 4.06
C PHE A 410 14.70 -3.39 3.94
N ASP A 411 14.97 -2.31 4.65
CA ASP A 411 14.08 -1.14 4.79
C ASP A 411 13.99 -0.32 3.50
N THR A 412 15.13 -0.06 2.85
CA THR A 412 15.21 0.83 1.68
C THR A 412 14.95 0.08 0.37
N TYR A 413 15.44 -1.14 0.26
CA TYR A 413 15.39 -1.91 -0.99
C TYR A 413 14.44 -3.10 -0.93
N GLY A 414 13.82 -3.37 0.22
CA GLY A 414 12.92 -4.51 0.41
C GLY A 414 13.60 -5.87 0.26
N PHE A 415 14.93 -5.92 0.50
CA PHE A 415 15.73 -7.15 0.41
C PHE A 415 15.67 -7.89 1.76
N PRO A 416 15.13 -9.10 1.82
CA PRO A 416 14.81 -9.75 3.08
C PRO A 416 16.04 -10.22 3.87
N LEU A 417 15.93 -10.22 5.21
CA LEU A 417 17.01 -10.64 6.11
C LEU A 417 17.43 -12.11 5.88
N ASP A 418 16.47 -13.02 5.83
CA ASP A 418 16.73 -14.47 5.63
C ASP A 418 17.45 -14.78 4.31
N LEU A 419 17.18 -14.02 3.26
CA LEU A 419 17.93 -14.11 2.00
C LEU A 419 19.34 -13.52 2.17
N THR A 420 19.48 -12.43 2.93
CA THR A 420 20.79 -11.86 3.28
C THR A 420 21.63 -12.87 4.05
N GLU A 421 21.06 -13.52 5.06
CA GLU A 421 21.72 -14.57 5.88
C GLU A 421 22.11 -15.78 5.04
N LEU A 422 21.21 -16.25 4.18
CA LEU A 422 21.49 -17.37 3.29
C LEU A 422 22.71 -17.09 2.41
N ILE A 423 22.70 -15.94 1.70
CA ILE A 423 23.80 -15.56 0.80
C ILE A 423 25.11 -15.32 1.60
N CYS A 424 25.03 -14.68 2.77
CA CYS A 424 26.19 -14.50 3.65
C CYS A 424 26.78 -15.86 4.07
N ARG A 425 25.93 -16.80 4.49
CA ARG A 425 26.36 -18.16 4.92
C ARG A 425 27.02 -18.93 3.78
N GLU A 426 26.48 -18.89 2.58
CA GLU A 426 27.07 -19.47 1.39
C GLU A 426 28.46 -18.87 1.06
N ASN A 427 28.72 -17.65 1.49
CA ASN A 427 29.98 -16.93 1.32
C ASN A 427 30.91 -17.01 2.53
N GLY A 428 30.56 -17.79 3.55
CA GLY A 428 31.36 -17.99 4.78
C GLY A 428 31.28 -16.81 5.74
N LEU A 429 30.18 -16.02 5.68
CA LEU A 429 29.91 -14.88 6.55
C LEU A 429 28.65 -15.12 7.39
N THR A 430 28.54 -14.39 8.52
CA THR A 430 27.34 -14.28 9.34
C THR A 430 26.74 -12.87 9.22
N VAL A 431 25.57 -12.67 9.77
CA VAL A 431 24.93 -11.35 9.88
C VAL A 431 24.71 -11.03 11.35
N ASP A 432 24.93 -9.79 11.77
CA ASP A 432 24.57 -9.30 13.12
C ASP A 432 23.06 -9.10 13.21
N GLU A 433 22.34 -10.19 13.51
CA GLU A 433 20.88 -10.23 13.66
C GLU A 433 20.41 -9.33 14.81
N LYS A 434 21.19 -9.25 15.90
CA LYS A 434 20.84 -8.43 17.05
C LYS A 434 20.78 -6.94 16.69
N GLN A 435 21.77 -6.45 15.97
CA GLN A 435 21.79 -5.06 15.50
C GLN A 435 20.69 -4.81 14.46
N PHE A 436 20.41 -5.78 13.59
CA PHE A 436 19.27 -5.71 12.66
C PHE A 436 17.95 -5.56 13.41
N ASP A 437 17.70 -6.36 14.44
CA ASP A 437 16.50 -6.32 15.25
C ASP A 437 16.35 -5.00 16.02
N GLU A 438 17.46 -4.45 16.52
CA GLU A 438 17.46 -3.12 17.16
C GLU A 438 16.99 -2.03 16.20
N GLU A 439 17.47 -2.02 14.97
CA GLU A 439 17.03 -1.06 13.94
C GLU A 439 15.56 -1.30 13.53
N MET A 440 15.14 -2.56 13.42
CA MET A 440 13.75 -2.94 13.17
C MET A 440 12.81 -2.45 14.28
N GLN A 441 13.19 -2.61 15.56
CA GLN A 441 12.40 -2.12 16.68
C GLN A 441 12.29 -0.60 16.68
N LYS A 442 13.37 0.12 16.37
CA LYS A 442 13.34 1.58 16.21
C LYS A 442 12.38 2.03 15.12
N GLN A 443 12.33 1.31 14.00
CA GLN A 443 11.38 1.58 12.91
C GLN A 443 9.94 1.30 13.34
N LYS A 444 9.67 0.11 13.94
CA LYS A 444 8.35 -0.26 14.45
C LYS A 444 7.83 0.73 15.49
N GLN A 445 8.70 1.19 16.41
CA GLN A 445 8.32 2.20 17.42
C GLN A 445 7.98 3.55 16.78
N ARG A 446 8.75 3.99 15.77
CA ARG A 446 8.44 5.20 14.99
C ARG A 446 7.09 5.09 14.28
N ALA A 447 6.80 3.93 13.68
CA ALA A 447 5.54 3.67 13.00
C ALA A 447 4.34 3.63 14.00
N ARG A 448 4.49 2.95 15.15
CA ARG A 448 3.47 2.92 16.21
C ARG A 448 3.19 4.31 16.77
N ASN A 449 4.22 5.07 17.10
CA ASN A 449 4.07 6.44 17.60
C ASN A 449 3.42 7.39 16.59
N ALA A 450 3.56 7.10 15.30
CA ALA A 450 2.92 7.87 14.24
C ALA A 450 1.42 7.54 14.06
N ALA A 451 0.99 6.34 14.44
CA ALA A 451 -0.35 5.80 14.20
C ALA A 451 -1.25 5.77 15.44
N ALA A 452 -0.72 6.04 16.64
CA ALA A 452 -1.48 5.94 17.88
C ALA A 452 -2.62 6.99 17.92
N VAL A 453 -3.86 6.50 17.96
CA VAL A 453 -5.09 7.25 18.22
C VAL A 453 -5.71 6.65 19.49
N GLU A 454 -5.93 7.49 20.49
CA GLU A 454 -6.59 7.11 21.74
C GLU A 454 -8.00 7.70 21.73
N ASN A 455 -9.01 6.83 21.73
CA ASN A 455 -10.42 7.20 21.81
C ASN A 455 -10.92 6.94 23.22
N SER A 456 -11.64 7.91 23.83
CA SER A 456 -12.46 7.64 24.99
C SER A 456 -13.73 6.87 24.61
N ASP A 457 -14.42 6.32 25.61
CA ASP A 457 -15.77 5.82 25.42
C ASP A 457 -16.74 6.95 25.05
N TRP A 458 -17.86 6.60 24.41
CA TRP A 458 -18.92 7.50 24.09
C TRP A 458 -19.65 7.97 25.35
N THR A 459 -19.84 9.25 25.49
CA THR A 459 -20.71 9.87 26.49
C THR A 459 -22.07 10.11 25.84
N GLU A 460 -23.08 9.36 26.29
CA GLU A 460 -24.45 9.49 25.79
C GLU A 460 -25.15 10.70 26.43
N LEU A 461 -25.75 11.56 25.62
CA LEU A 461 -26.56 12.68 26.06
C LEU A 461 -28.06 12.42 25.86
N ARG A 462 -28.41 11.84 24.72
CA ARG A 462 -29.79 11.54 24.35
C ARG A 462 -29.84 10.18 23.64
N GLN A 463 -30.92 9.46 23.86
CA GLN A 463 -31.21 8.25 23.06
C GLN A 463 -31.85 8.64 21.75
N GLY A 464 -31.47 8.02 20.65
CA GLY A 464 -32.04 8.27 19.32
C GLY A 464 -31.20 7.64 18.24
N GLU A 465 -31.76 7.61 17.05
CA GLU A 465 -31.09 7.18 15.81
C GLU A 465 -30.70 8.40 14.99
N GLN A 466 -29.60 8.29 14.25
CA GLN A 466 -29.16 9.35 13.34
C GLN A 466 -29.88 9.24 12.01
N GLN A 467 -30.44 10.36 11.54
CA GLN A 467 -30.98 10.49 10.21
C GLN A 467 -30.14 11.44 9.36
N PHE A 468 -29.74 10.99 8.17
CA PHE A 468 -29.06 11.84 7.18
C PHE A 468 -30.11 12.59 6.33
N VAL A 469 -30.09 13.92 6.39
CA VAL A 469 -31.00 14.81 5.65
C VAL A 469 -30.30 15.63 4.57
N GLY A 470 -29.01 15.41 4.36
CA GLY A 470 -28.13 16.25 3.54
C GLY A 470 -28.30 16.14 2.03
N TYR A 471 -29.16 15.22 1.52
CA TYR A 471 -29.53 15.25 0.11
C TYR A 471 -30.49 16.39 -0.23
N ASP A 472 -31.28 16.83 0.75
CA ASP A 472 -32.33 17.80 0.56
C ASP A 472 -32.04 19.13 1.27
N TYR A 473 -31.27 19.09 2.37
CA TYR A 473 -31.01 20.23 3.24
C TYR A 473 -29.51 20.48 3.45
N THR A 474 -29.13 21.75 3.48
CA THR A 474 -27.79 22.21 3.89
C THR A 474 -27.79 22.81 5.28
N GLU A 475 -28.98 23.10 5.83
CA GLU A 475 -29.21 23.57 7.18
C GLU A 475 -30.33 22.74 7.80
N TYR A 476 -30.17 22.30 9.04
CA TYR A 476 -31.19 21.52 9.73
C TYR A 476 -31.07 21.63 11.25
N GLU A 477 -32.20 21.66 11.96
CA GLU A 477 -32.20 21.58 13.42
C GLU A 477 -31.75 20.20 13.90
N CYS A 478 -30.86 20.19 14.89
CA CYS A 478 -30.28 18.96 15.39
C CYS A 478 -29.93 19.02 16.88
N HIS A 479 -29.76 17.83 17.46
CA HIS A 479 -29.25 17.63 18.82
C HIS A 479 -28.06 16.68 18.80
N ILE A 480 -27.14 16.87 19.74
CA ILE A 480 -26.05 15.93 19.95
C ILE A 480 -26.60 14.72 20.72
N LEU A 481 -26.56 13.54 20.10
CA LEU A 481 -26.93 12.29 20.77
C LEU A 481 -25.83 11.84 21.71
N ARG A 482 -24.57 11.85 21.25
CA ARG A 482 -23.40 11.44 22.00
C ARG A 482 -22.12 12.07 21.49
N TYR A 483 -21.08 12.05 22.32
CA TYR A 483 -19.75 12.54 21.93
C TYR A 483 -18.65 11.68 22.57
N ARG A 484 -17.45 11.72 21.99
CA ARG A 484 -16.25 11.15 22.59
C ARG A 484 -15.04 12.08 22.36
N LYS A 485 -14.06 11.95 23.24
CA LYS A 485 -12.77 12.63 23.13
C LYS A 485 -11.79 11.75 22.37
N VAL A 486 -11.08 12.34 21.44
CA VAL A 486 -10.06 11.65 20.65
C VAL A 486 -8.73 12.38 20.82
N THR A 487 -7.68 11.60 21.11
CA THR A 487 -6.32 12.13 21.20
C THR A 487 -5.45 11.47 20.16
N GLN A 488 -4.94 12.26 19.23
CA GLN A 488 -4.03 11.78 18.19
C GLN A 488 -2.70 12.53 18.30
N LYS A 489 -1.61 11.84 18.60
CA LYS A 489 -0.31 12.43 18.91
C LYS A 489 -0.41 13.40 20.09
N LYS A 490 -0.39 14.72 19.84
CA LYS A 490 -0.51 15.78 20.87
C LYS A 490 -1.77 16.61 20.71
N ASN A 491 -2.61 16.28 19.71
CA ASN A 491 -3.80 17.03 19.41
C ASN A 491 -5.00 16.30 20.01
N THR A 492 -5.87 17.06 20.64
CA THR A 492 -7.16 16.59 21.16
C THR A 492 -8.27 17.24 20.34
N PHE A 493 -9.25 16.43 19.96
CA PHE A 493 -10.48 16.85 19.32
C PHE A 493 -11.65 16.03 19.86
N TYR A 494 -12.85 16.38 19.48
CA TYR A 494 -14.06 15.66 19.88
C TYR A 494 -14.81 15.19 18.66
N GLU A 495 -15.43 14.05 18.78
CA GLU A 495 -16.32 13.45 17.81
C GLU A 495 -17.75 13.51 18.33
N LEU A 496 -18.67 13.95 17.51
CA LEU A 496 -20.08 14.13 17.84
C LEU A 496 -20.95 13.28 16.90
N VAL A 497 -22.03 12.72 17.43
CA VAL A 497 -23.12 12.10 16.65
C VAL A 497 -24.37 12.96 16.85
N LEU A 498 -24.97 13.40 15.75
CA LEU A 498 -26.20 14.20 15.74
C LEU A 498 -27.40 13.30 15.44
N ASP A 499 -28.59 13.65 15.94
CA ASP A 499 -29.87 12.97 15.60
C ASP A 499 -30.26 13.20 14.13
N ASN A 500 -30.22 14.45 13.68
CA ASN A 500 -30.39 14.82 12.28
C ASN A 500 -29.13 15.49 11.77
N THR A 501 -28.62 15.05 10.63
CA THR A 501 -27.40 15.65 10.08
C THR A 501 -27.55 15.97 8.58
N PRO A 502 -27.31 17.25 8.20
CA PRO A 502 -27.13 17.62 6.81
C PRO A 502 -25.70 17.33 6.30
N PHE A 503 -24.74 16.99 7.20
CA PHE A 503 -23.35 16.78 6.85
C PHE A 503 -23.13 15.40 6.24
N TYR A 504 -22.57 15.36 5.03
CA TYR A 504 -22.13 14.13 4.38
C TYR A 504 -20.88 13.57 5.06
N GLY A 505 -20.92 12.34 5.52
CA GLY A 505 -19.75 11.63 6.05
C GLY A 505 -18.91 11.07 4.91
N GLU A 506 -17.57 11.15 5.04
CA GLU A 506 -16.63 10.64 4.04
C GLU A 506 -16.96 9.20 3.61
N MET A 507 -17.32 9.03 2.34
CA MET A 507 -17.67 7.74 1.76
C MET A 507 -17.53 7.77 0.23
N GLY A 508 -17.25 6.61 -0.40
CA GLY A 508 -17.21 6.47 -1.86
C GLY A 508 -16.16 7.35 -2.55
N GLY A 509 -15.12 7.78 -1.81
CA GLY A 509 -14.08 8.68 -2.32
C GLY A 509 -14.40 10.17 -2.19
N GLN A 510 -15.63 10.56 -1.83
CA GLN A 510 -15.97 11.95 -1.52
C GLN A 510 -15.59 12.26 -0.06
N VAL A 511 -14.88 13.36 0.15
CA VAL A 511 -14.53 13.87 1.48
C VAL A 511 -15.77 14.27 2.27
N GLY A 512 -15.66 14.23 3.59
CA GLY A 512 -16.71 14.69 4.49
C GLY A 512 -16.93 16.19 4.40
N ASP A 513 -18.15 16.62 4.73
CA ASP A 513 -18.48 18.02 4.81
C ASP A 513 -17.89 18.69 6.05
N CYS A 514 -17.68 19.98 5.96
CA CYS A 514 -17.39 20.86 7.07
C CYS A 514 -18.47 21.96 7.17
N GLY A 515 -18.46 22.71 8.27
CA GLY A 515 -19.40 23.79 8.50
C GLY A 515 -19.46 24.15 9.97
N VAL A 516 -20.65 24.46 10.48
CA VAL A 516 -20.82 24.92 11.86
C VAL A 516 -22.10 24.35 12.50
N LEU A 517 -22.04 24.20 13.83
CA LEU A 517 -23.21 24.05 14.70
C LEU A 517 -23.47 25.42 15.38
N VAL A 518 -24.64 25.96 15.22
CA VAL A 518 -25.04 27.26 15.78
C VAL A 518 -26.13 27.07 16.84
N SER A 519 -25.87 27.53 18.06
CA SER A 519 -26.89 27.65 19.11
C SER A 519 -27.11 29.11 19.46
N GLU A 520 -28.02 29.41 20.37
CA GLU A 520 -28.27 30.80 20.83
C GLU A 520 -27.00 31.50 21.36
N ASN A 521 -26.08 30.75 21.95
CA ASN A 521 -24.96 31.28 22.72
C ASN A 521 -23.58 31.04 22.11
N GLU A 522 -23.45 30.11 21.14
CA GLU A 522 -22.15 29.76 20.57
C GLU A 522 -22.28 29.21 19.15
N THR A 523 -21.15 29.31 18.44
CA THR A 523 -20.95 28.64 17.15
C THR A 523 -19.76 27.72 17.28
N VAL A 524 -19.92 26.44 16.90
CA VAL A 524 -18.89 25.43 16.95
C VAL A 524 -18.54 24.96 15.53
N GLU A 525 -17.27 25.05 15.17
CA GLU A 525 -16.78 24.64 13.86
C GLU A 525 -16.74 23.10 13.75
N ILE A 526 -17.42 22.53 12.75
CA ILE A 526 -17.21 21.14 12.29
C ILE A 526 -16.13 21.19 11.22
N ILE A 527 -14.95 20.63 11.54
CA ILE A 527 -13.78 20.66 10.67
C ILE A 527 -13.77 19.54 9.63
N ASP A 528 -14.46 18.43 9.91
CA ASP A 528 -14.58 17.28 9.02
C ASP A 528 -15.77 16.42 9.48
N THR A 529 -16.28 15.58 8.58
CA THR A 529 -17.30 14.58 8.89
C THR A 529 -16.86 13.22 8.34
N LYS A 530 -16.65 12.27 9.24
CA LYS A 530 -16.26 10.89 8.89
C LYS A 530 -17.46 9.96 8.92
N ARG A 531 -17.29 8.75 8.41
CA ARG A 531 -18.29 7.70 8.54
C ARG A 531 -17.72 6.56 9.37
N GLU A 532 -18.49 6.13 10.37
CA GLU A 532 -18.14 5.00 11.23
C GLU A 532 -19.40 4.18 11.52
N ASN A 533 -19.36 2.87 11.20
CA ASN A 533 -20.48 1.94 11.43
C ASN A 533 -21.84 2.48 10.87
N GLY A 534 -21.82 3.04 9.67
CA GLY A 534 -23.01 3.57 9.02
C GLY A 534 -23.44 4.96 9.48
N GLN A 535 -22.81 5.57 10.50
CA GLN A 535 -23.14 6.88 11.05
C GLN A 535 -22.15 7.96 10.62
N SER A 536 -22.64 9.18 10.47
CA SER A 536 -21.81 10.37 10.27
C SER A 536 -21.27 10.86 11.61
N ILE A 537 -19.95 10.96 11.71
CA ILE A 537 -19.21 11.41 12.90
C ILE A 537 -18.63 12.78 12.62
N HIS A 538 -19.07 13.79 13.38
CA HIS A 538 -18.69 15.19 13.20
C HIS A 538 -17.50 15.53 14.09
N ILE A 539 -16.43 16.04 13.50
CA ILE A 539 -15.18 16.32 14.20
C ILE A 539 -15.12 17.81 14.55
N VAL A 540 -14.94 18.11 15.85
CA VAL A 540 -14.81 19.46 16.37
C VAL A 540 -13.55 19.62 17.23
N LYS A 541 -12.94 20.81 17.24
CA LYS A 541 -11.74 21.10 18.03
C LYS A 541 -12.03 21.16 19.53
N ALA A 542 -13.22 21.58 19.91
CA ALA A 542 -13.66 21.71 21.28
C ALA A 542 -15.14 21.33 21.40
N LEU A 543 -15.50 20.71 22.51
CA LEU A 543 -16.89 20.39 22.81
C LEU A 543 -17.67 21.69 23.03
N PRO A 544 -18.93 21.80 22.56
CA PRO A 544 -19.82 22.90 22.92
C PRO A 544 -19.92 23.08 24.44
N LYS A 545 -20.03 24.32 24.90
CA LYS A 545 -20.19 24.60 26.37
C LYS A 545 -21.48 24.02 26.92
N GLN A 546 -22.50 23.92 26.10
CA GLN A 546 -23.80 23.33 26.41
C GLN A 546 -24.14 22.29 25.35
N PRO A 547 -23.57 21.07 25.45
CA PRO A 547 -23.73 20.05 24.41
C PRO A 547 -25.17 19.50 24.35
N GLU A 548 -25.99 19.72 25.36
CA GLU A 548 -27.41 19.34 25.39
C GLU A 548 -28.32 20.36 24.76
N ALA A 549 -27.81 21.52 24.28
CA ALA A 549 -28.58 22.55 23.62
C ALA A 549 -29.14 22.12 22.27
N ASP A 550 -30.10 22.85 21.76
CA ASP A 550 -30.58 22.74 20.39
C ASP A 550 -29.63 23.48 19.47
N PHE A 551 -29.26 22.86 18.36
CA PHE A 551 -28.36 23.43 17.36
C PHE A 551 -28.99 23.49 15.99
N MET A 552 -28.62 24.54 15.24
CA MET A 552 -28.75 24.54 13.79
C MET A 552 -27.46 24.06 13.18
N ALA A 553 -27.49 22.92 12.50
CA ALA A 553 -26.38 22.37 11.73
C ALA A 553 -26.34 23.03 10.35
N CYS A 554 -25.27 23.76 10.04
CA CYS A 554 -25.12 24.51 8.80
C CYS A 554 -23.86 24.03 8.07
N VAL A 555 -24.04 23.45 6.89
CA VAL A 555 -22.96 22.99 6.02
C VAL A 555 -22.29 24.17 5.31
N ASP A 556 -20.98 24.12 5.11
CA ASP A 556 -20.27 25.04 4.20
C ASP A 556 -20.73 24.77 2.75
N THR A 557 -21.68 25.59 2.29
CA THR A 557 -22.33 25.39 0.99
C THR A 557 -21.39 25.58 -0.18
N ASP A 558 -20.40 26.45 -0.09
CA ASP A 558 -19.44 26.68 -1.18
C ASP A 558 -18.58 25.42 -1.39
N LYS A 559 -18.08 24.84 -0.32
CA LYS A 559 -17.31 23.59 -0.40
C LYS A 559 -18.18 22.41 -0.81
N ARG A 560 -19.40 22.33 -0.30
CA ARG A 560 -20.37 21.29 -0.67
C ARG A 560 -20.69 21.34 -2.17
N GLU A 561 -20.97 22.52 -2.74
CA GLU A 561 -21.27 22.69 -4.15
C GLU A 561 -20.06 22.36 -5.03
N ALA A 562 -18.86 22.76 -4.62
CA ALA A 562 -17.63 22.40 -5.31
C ALA A 562 -17.36 20.89 -5.29
N SER A 563 -17.54 20.22 -4.14
CA SER A 563 -17.44 18.77 -4.04
C SER A 563 -18.49 18.05 -4.89
N ALA A 564 -19.72 18.53 -4.89
CA ALA A 564 -20.81 18.00 -5.71
C ALA A 564 -20.53 18.12 -7.22
N ALA A 565 -19.95 19.26 -7.64
CA ALA A 565 -19.51 19.48 -9.02
C ALA A 565 -18.40 18.50 -9.42
N ASN A 566 -17.36 18.36 -8.58
CA ASN A 566 -16.27 17.42 -8.79
C ASN A 566 -16.77 15.96 -8.79
N HIS A 567 -17.72 15.60 -7.94
CA HIS A 567 -18.29 14.25 -7.91
C HIS A 567 -19.09 13.95 -9.18
N THR A 568 -19.93 14.89 -9.60
CA THR A 568 -20.68 14.74 -10.85
C THR A 568 -19.74 14.67 -12.04
N ALA A 569 -18.69 15.50 -12.07
CA ALA A 569 -17.67 15.43 -13.11
C ALA A 569 -16.92 14.09 -13.14
N THR A 570 -16.76 13.43 -11.98
CA THR A 570 -16.15 12.08 -11.89
C THR A 570 -17.00 11.04 -12.61
N HIS A 571 -18.33 11.06 -12.47
CA HIS A 571 -19.25 10.18 -13.21
C HIS A 571 -19.19 10.42 -14.72
N LEU A 572 -19.22 11.70 -15.13
CA LEU A 572 -19.09 12.04 -16.56
C LEU A 572 -17.72 11.63 -17.12
N LEU A 573 -16.66 11.70 -16.31
CA LEU A 573 -15.32 11.28 -16.66
C LEU A 573 -15.24 9.76 -16.87
N ASP A 574 -15.83 8.96 -15.98
CA ASP A 574 -15.90 7.49 -16.13
C ASP A 574 -16.61 7.13 -17.44
N TYR A 575 -17.75 7.74 -17.70
CA TYR A 575 -18.49 7.55 -18.94
C TYR A 575 -17.62 7.90 -20.17
N ALA A 576 -16.97 9.08 -20.16
CA ALA A 576 -16.16 9.54 -21.29
C ALA A 576 -14.92 8.66 -21.52
N LEU A 577 -14.27 8.20 -20.46
CA LEU A 577 -13.14 7.28 -20.56
C LEU A 577 -13.54 5.95 -21.18
N LYS A 578 -14.70 5.38 -20.84
CA LYS A 578 -15.24 4.18 -21.49
C LYS A 578 -15.51 4.40 -22.97
N GLN A 579 -16.04 5.56 -23.35
CA GLN A 579 -16.29 5.89 -24.76
C GLN A 579 -15.00 6.01 -25.59
N VAL A 580 -13.92 6.51 -25.02
CA VAL A 580 -12.66 6.76 -25.73
C VAL A 580 -11.73 5.56 -25.68
N LEU A 581 -11.63 4.90 -24.51
CA LEU A 581 -10.64 3.85 -24.26
C LEU A 581 -11.22 2.45 -24.32
N GLY A 582 -12.55 2.30 -24.20
CA GLY A 582 -13.27 1.04 -24.27
C GLY A 582 -13.82 0.54 -22.93
N ASP A 583 -14.65 -0.51 -23.00
CA ASP A 583 -15.44 -1.06 -21.89
C ASP A 583 -14.61 -1.70 -20.76
N HIS A 584 -13.31 -1.93 -20.98
CA HIS A 584 -12.38 -2.44 -19.95
C HIS A 584 -12.03 -1.38 -18.89
N VAL A 585 -12.41 -0.13 -19.11
CA VAL A 585 -12.25 0.93 -18.13
C VAL A 585 -13.22 0.71 -16.97
N GLU A 586 -12.67 0.46 -15.78
CA GLU A 586 -13.43 0.32 -14.54
C GLU A 586 -12.79 1.19 -13.46
N GLN A 587 -13.60 1.84 -12.64
CA GLN A 587 -13.12 2.59 -11.49
C GLN A 587 -12.41 1.65 -10.51
N LYS A 588 -11.19 1.99 -10.12
CA LYS A 588 -10.39 1.30 -9.09
C LYS A 588 -10.17 2.14 -7.84
N GLY A 589 -10.47 3.41 -7.91
CA GLY A 589 -10.45 4.35 -6.79
C GLY A 589 -10.88 5.72 -7.24
N SER A 590 -11.36 6.51 -6.28
CA SER A 590 -11.68 7.92 -6.50
C SER A 590 -11.32 8.74 -5.27
N TYR A 591 -11.13 10.03 -5.48
CA TYR A 591 -11.03 11.03 -4.43
C TYR A 591 -11.67 12.31 -4.94
N VAL A 592 -12.61 12.81 -4.20
CA VAL A 592 -13.41 14.00 -4.57
C VAL A 592 -13.39 14.97 -3.41
N SER A 593 -12.85 16.15 -3.64
CA SER A 593 -12.78 17.25 -2.68
C SER A 593 -13.30 18.53 -3.34
N PRO A 594 -13.47 19.65 -2.60
CA PRO A 594 -13.81 20.94 -3.20
C PRO A 594 -12.81 21.39 -4.27
N ASP A 595 -11.53 21.10 -4.09
CA ASP A 595 -10.43 21.65 -4.90
C ASP A 595 -10.07 20.80 -6.12
N THR A 596 -10.34 19.48 -6.06
CA THR A 596 -9.89 18.54 -7.08
C THR A 596 -10.66 17.23 -7.06
N LEU A 597 -10.70 16.58 -8.20
CA LEU A 597 -11.10 15.18 -8.31
C LEU A 597 -9.91 14.33 -8.79
N ARG A 598 -9.88 13.10 -8.32
CA ARG A 598 -8.93 12.08 -8.74
C ARG A 598 -9.69 10.81 -9.09
N PHE A 599 -9.36 10.23 -10.23
CA PHE A 599 -9.99 9.01 -10.73
C PHE A 599 -8.95 7.98 -11.12
N ASP A 600 -8.94 6.85 -10.43
CA ASP A 600 -8.07 5.71 -10.70
C ASP A 600 -8.85 4.64 -11.44
N PHE A 601 -8.37 4.20 -12.59
CA PHE A 601 -9.10 3.29 -13.47
C PHE A 601 -8.20 2.24 -14.11
N SER A 602 -8.80 1.11 -14.51
CA SER A 602 -8.10 0.06 -15.26
C SER A 602 -7.81 0.51 -16.69
N HIS A 603 -6.52 0.64 -17.03
CA HIS A 603 -6.05 0.84 -18.39
C HIS A 603 -4.58 0.49 -18.51
N PHE A 604 -4.18 -0.10 -19.61
CA PHE A 604 -2.93 -0.84 -19.73
C PHE A 604 -1.78 -0.07 -20.35
N GLN A 605 -2.04 1.09 -20.91
CA GLN A 605 -1.05 1.93 -21.52
C GLN A 605 -1.24 3.39 -21.10
N LYS A 606 -0.26 4.23 -21.39
CA LYS A 606 -0.37 5.67 -21.18
C LYS A 606 -1.51 6.20 -22.04
N VAL A 607 -2.41 6.99 -21.44
CA VAL A 607 -3.43 7.72 -22.21
C VAL A 607 -2.74 8.86 -22.96
N THR A 608 -2.98 8.94 -24.25
CA THR A 608 -2.36 9.96 -25.11
C THR A 608 -2.99 11.33 -24.89
N ASP A 609 -2.26 12.39 -25.22
CA ASP A 609 -2.77 13.75 -25.09
C ASP A 609 -4.02 13.98 -25.96
N GLU A 610 -4.14 13.27 -27.09
CA GLU A 610 -5.32 13.34 -27.97
C GLU A 610 -6.53 12.65 -27.34
N GLU A 611 -6.34 11.47 -26.76
CA GLU A 611 -7.40 10.77 -26.00
C GLU A 611 -7.86 11.59 -24.80
N ILE A 612 -6.92 12.20 -24.04
CA ILE A 612 -7.25 13.11 -22.94
C ILE A 612 -8.12 14.27 -23.44
N ARG A 613 -7.76 14.90 -24.57
CA ARG A 613 -8.56 15.98 -25.17
C ARG A 613 -9.94 15.51 -25.63
N GLN A 614 -10.06 14.29 -26.14
CA GLN A 614 -11.35 13.72 -26.53
C GLN A 614 -12.23 13.52 -25.29
N VAL A 615 -11.67 12.93 -24.21
CA VAL A 615 -12.38 12.77 -22.92
C VAL A 615 -12.83 14.13 -22.38
N GLU A 616 -11.96 15.13 -22.32
CA GLU A 616 -12.32 16.48 -21.89
C GLU A 616 -13.46 17.10 -22.73
N ARG A 617 -13.43 16.91 -24.05
CA ARG A 617 -14.48 17.42 -24.95
C ARG A 617 -15.82 16.77 -24.64
N ILE A 618 -15.87 15.45 -24.50
CA ILE A 618 -17.10 14.73 -24.19
C ILE A 618 -17.69 15.24 -22.87
N VAL A 619 -16.89 15.31 -21.80
CA VAL A 619 -17.35 15.77 -20.50
C VAL A 619 -17.83 17.23 -20.56
N ASN A 620 -17.06 18.12 -21.19
CA ASN A 620 -17.45 19.53 -21.33
C ASN A 620 -18.68 19.72 -22.23
N ASP A 621 -18.89 18.82 -23.23
CA ASP A 621 -20.14 18.83 -24.01
C ASP A 621 -21.34 18.43 -23.18
N MET A 622 -21.24 17.45 -22.31
CA MET A 622 -22.27 17.07 -21.37
C MET A 622 -22.54 18.18 -20.33
N ILE A 623 -21.49 18.89 -19.89
CA ILE A 623 -21.64 20.08 -19.01
C ILE A 623 -22.46 21.15 -19.71
N ARG A 624 -22.17 21.47 -20.98
CA ARG A 624 -22.88 22.49 -21.77
C ARG A 624 -24.34 22.13 -22.07
N GLN A 625 -24.68 20.84 -22.06
CA GLN A 625 -26.06 20.37 -22.24
C GLN A 625 -26.93 20.64 -21.00
N ASP A 626 -26.33 20.97 -19.87
CA ASP A 626 -27.04 21.23 -18.59
C ASP A 626 -28.02 20.11 -18.24
N ILE A 627 -27.56 18.87 -18.30
CA ILE A 627 -28.38 17.68 -18.06
C ILE A 627 -28.80 17.69 -16.58
N PRO A 628 -30.09 17.62 -16.26
CA PRO A 628 -30.56 17.60 -14.87
C PRO A 628 -30.23 16.29 -14.20
N LEU A 629 -30.07 16.31 -12.88
CA LEU A 629 -29.95 15.14 -12.03
C LEU A 629 -31.26 14.34 -12.07
N ASP A 630 -31.17 13.07 -12.48
CA ASP A 630 -32.23 12.09 -12.37
C ASP A 630 -31.83 11.09 -11.27
N GLU A 631 -32.48 11.20 -10.11
CA GLU A 631 -32.14 10.50 -8.90
C GLU A 631 -33.26 9.54 -8.49
N HIS A 632 -32.91 8.27 -8.26
CA HIS A 632 -33.80 7.25 -7.74
C HIS A 632 -33.28 6.76 -6.40
N ARG A 633 -33.95 7.13 -5.31
CA ARG A 633 -33.65 6.66 -3.96
C ARG A 633 -34.43 5.37 -3.70
N ASP A 634 -33.84 4.44 -2.94
CA ASP A 634 -34.47 3.18 -2.53
C ASP A 634 -34.94 2.27 -3.68
N MET A 635 -34.28 2.30 -4.83
CA MET A 635 -34.61 1.46 -5.97
C MET A 635 -34.20 -0.02 -5.69
N PRO A 636 -35.05 -1.02 -6.00
CA PRO A 636 -34.63 -2.42 -5.93
C PRO A 636 -33.40 -2.69 -6.80
N LEU A 637 -32.42 -3.43 -6.27
CA LEU A 637 -31.13 -3.69 -6.92
C LEU A 637 -31.28 -4.28 -8.35
N ASP A 638 -32.25 -5.19 -8.52
CA ASP A 638 -32.51 -5.82 -9.83
C ASP A 638 -33.10 -4.85 -10.88
N GLU A 639 -33.87 -3.87 -10.44
CA GLU A 639 -34.40 -2.83 -11.33
C GLU A 639 -33.29 -1.86 -11.73
N ALA A 640 -32.45 -1.49 -10.78
CA ALA A 640 -31.32 -0.62 -11.02
C ALA A 640 -30.30 -1.25 -12.01
N LYS A 641 -30.04 -2.54 -11.90
CA LYS A 641 -29.22 -3.28 -12.88
C LYS A 641 -29.84 -3.28 -14.28
N LYS A 642 -31.16 -3.41 -14.39
CA LYS A 642 -31.86 -3.35 -15.69
C LYS A 642 -31.76 -1.98 -16.36
N MET A 643 -31.59 -0.90 -15.60
CA MET A 643 -31.33 0.44 -16.13
C MET A 643 -29.89 0.61 -16.68
N GLY A 644 -29.05 -0.40 -16.57
CA GLY A 644 -27.66 -0.32 -16.97
C GLY A 644 -26.78 0.44 -15.99
N ALA A 645 -27.24 0.61 -14.73
CA ALA A 645 -26.48 1.31 -13.70
C ALA A 645 -25.20 0.54 -13.35
N ILE A 646 -24.09 1.25 -13.37
CA ILE A 646 -22.77 0.71 -13.06
C ILE A 646 -22.64 0.61 -11.55
N ALA A 647 -22.32 -0.59 -11.07
CA ALA A 647 -21.99 -0.86 -9.68
C ALA A 647 -20.47 -0.76 -9.50
N LEU A 648 -20.02 -0.10 -8.45
CA LEU A 648 -18.60 -0.12 -8.08
C LEU A 648 -18.20 -1.54 -7.69
N PHE A 649 -17.14 -2.04 -8.26
CA PHE A 649 -16.65 -3.37 -7.99
C PHE A 649 -16.13 -3.47 -6.55
N GLY A 650 -16.49 -4.56 -5.84
CA GLY A 650 -16.08 -4.80 -4.45
C GLY A 650 -16.90 -4.05 -3.39
N GLU A 651 -18.02 -3.42 -3.76
CA GLU A 651 -18.96 -2.88 -2.79
C GLU A 651 -20.17 -3.81 -2.61
N LYS A 652 -20.59 -3.97 -1.35
CA LYS A 652 -21.82 -4.66 -1.00
C LYS A 652 -22.99 -3.70 -1.05
N TYR A 653 -23.91 -3.95 -1.94
CA TYR A 653 -25.17 -3.21 -2.02
C TYR A 653 -26.28 -3.96 -1.28
N GLY A 654 -27.11 -3.24 -0.54
CA GLY A 654 -28.32 -3.81 0.04
C GLY A 654 -29.37 -4.16 -1.03
N ASP A 655 -30.52 -4.64 -0.57
CA ASP A 655 -31.66 -4.97 -1.46
C ASP A 655 -32.19 -3.74 -2.23
N LYS A 656 -31.91 -2.53 -1.70
CA LYS A 656 -32.22 -1.23 -2.28
C LYS A 656 -30.98 -0.39 -2.45
N VAL A 657 -30.90 0.33 -3.55
CA VAL A 657 -29.77 1.20 -3.92
C VAL A 657 -30.25 2.59 -4.37
N ARG A 658 -29.36 3.58 -4.23
CA ARG A 658 -29.55 4.88 -4.84
C ARG A 658 -28.89 4.89 -6.21
N VAL A 659 -29.64 5.26 -7.24
CA VAL A 659 -29.18 5.43 -8.62
C VAL A 659 -29.09 6.91 -8.94
N VAL A 660 -27.95 7.33 -9.46
CA VAL A 660 -27.69 8.68 -9.95
C VAL A 660 -27.49 8.64 -11.45
N LYS A 661 -28.23 9.45 -12.19
CA LYS A 661 -28.17 9.46 -13.65
C LYS A 661 -28.05 10.88 -14.20
N PHE A 662 -27.13 11.05 -15.13
CA PHE A 662 -26.96 12.25 -15.95
C PHE A 662 -26.88 11.84 -17.42
N GLY A 663 -28.05 11.81 -18.06
CA GLY A 663 -28.18 11.34 -19.46
C GLY A 663 -27.71 9.90 -19.60
N PRO A 664 -26.60 9.64 -20.35
CA PRO A 664 -26.08 8.29 -20.54
C PRO A 664 -25.23 7.76 -19.36
N SER A 665 -24.78 8.60 -18.44
CA SER A 665 -24.05 8.17 -17.23
C SER A 665 -25.06 7.73 -16.18
N VAL A 666 -25.02 6.47 -15.75
CA VAL A 666 -25.93 5.86 -14.76
C VAL A 666 -25.12 5.03 -13.79
N GLU A 667 -25.12 5.38 -12.50
CA GLU A 667 -24.27 4.74 -11.51
C GLU A 667 -24.97 4.55 -10.16
N PHE A 668 -24.58 3.52 -9.40
CA PHE A 668 -24.92 3.40 -7.99
C PHE A 668 -24.06 4.35 -7.20
N CYS A 669 -24.66 5.35 -6.58
CA CYS A 669 -23.89 6.34 -5.85
C CYS A 669 -24.64 6.92 -4.65
N GLY A 670 -23.98 6.87 -3.47
CA GLY A 670 -24.44 7.50 -2.24
C GLY A 670 -23.93 8.93 -2.03
N GLY A 671 -23.13 9.48 -2.96
CA GLY A 671 -22.51 10.78 -2.83
C GLY A 671 -23.42 11.97 -3.13
N ILE A 672 -22.93 13.17 -2.85
CA ILE A 672 -23.64 14.42 -3.17
C ILE A 672 -23.31 14.83 -4.59
N HIS A 673 -24.35 15.20 -5.35
CA HIS A 673 -24.22 15.58 -6.76
C HIS A 673 -24.78 16.97 -7.04
N ALA A 674 -24.25 17.58 -8.10
CA ALA A 674 -24.78 18.82 -8.64
C ALA A 674 -26.22 18.59 -9.17
N ARG A 675 -27.09 19.60 -9.08
CA ARG A 675 -28.49 19.53 -9.55
C ARG A 675 -28.60 19.39 -11.06
N SER A 676 -27.58 19.83 -11.79
CA SER A 676 -27.43 19.64 -13.23
C SER A 676 -25.95 19.69 -13.62
N THR A 677 -25.59 19.14 -14.79
CA THR A 677 -24.22 19.14 -15.28
C THR A 677 -23.68 20.55 -15.54
N GLY A 678 -24.56 21.52 -15.88
CA GLY A 678 -24.17 22.91 -16.07
C GLY A 678 -23.57 23.58 -14.83
N ARG A 679 -23.94 23.13 -13.63
CA ARG A 679 -23.36 23.60 -12.36
C ARG A 679 -21.89 23.25 -12.15
N ILE A 680 -21.35 22.32 -12.93
CA ILE A 680 -19.92 21.97 -12.93
C ILE A 680 -19.08 23.13 -13.52
N GLY A 681 -19.65 23.90 -14.44
CA GLY A 681 -18.99 24.98 -15.15
C GLY A 681 -18.08 24.44 -16.25
N MET A 682 -16.91 23.92 -15.91
CA MET A 682 -15.93 23.37 -16.82
C MET A 682 -15.08 22.30 -16.11
N ILE A 683 -14.61 21.28 -16.83
CA ILE A 683 -13.57 20.36 -16.35
C ILE A 683 -12.26 20.57 -17.13
N LYS A 684 -11.13 20.46 -16.40
CA LYS A 684 -9.79 20.39 -16.97
C LYS A 684 -9.01 19.26 -16.34
N ILE A 685 -8.52 18.32 -17.15
CA ILE A 685 -7.59 17.28 -16.71
C ILE A 685 -6.20 17.91 -16.54
N ILE A 686 -5.62 17.75 -15.35
CA ILE A 686 -4.32 18.36 -14.97
C ILE A 686 -3.18 17.38 -15.18
N SER A 687 -3.40 16.12 -14.82
CA SER A 687 -2.36 15.10 -14.92
C SER A 687 -2.96 13.74 -15.30
N GLU A 688 -2.13 12.93 -15.95
CA GLU A 688 -2.34 11.53 -16.21
C GLU A 688 -1.08 10.76 -15.83
N SER A 689 -1.19 9.72 -14.99
CA SER A 689 -0.03 8.97 -14.51
C SER A 689 -0.38 7.50 -14.22
N SER A 690 0.67 6.67 -14.10
CA SER A 690 0.52 5.30 -13.62
C SER A 690 0.59 5.26 -12.09
N VAL A 691 -0.33 4.54 -11.48
CA VAL A 691 -0.37 4.33 -10.01
C VAL A 691 0.12 2.94 -9.63
N ALA A 692 -0.33 1.98 -10.41
CA ALA A 692 0.03 0.57 -10.29
C ALA A 692 -0.02 -0.08 -11.67
N ALA A 693 0.36 -1.34 -11.72
CA ALA A 693 0.26 -2.16 -12.91
C ALA A 693 -1.17 -2.18 -13.46
N GLY A 694 -1.34 -1.72 -14.70
CA GLY A 694 -2.65 -1.68 -15.36
C GLY A 694 -3.64 -0.69 -14.75
N ILE A 695 -3.18 0.21 -13.85
CA ILE A 695 -4.00 1.26 -13.25
C ILE A 695 -3.44 2.63 -13.59
N ARG A 696 -4.27 3.43 -14.21
CA ARG A 696 -4.00 4.83 -14.54
C ARG A 696 -4.75 5.75 -13.61
N ARG A 697 -4.19 6.92 -13.39
CA ARG A 697 -4.77 7.98 -12.58
C ARG A 697 -4.96 9.22 -13.42
N ILE A 698 -6.14 9.80 -13.36
CA ILE A 698 -6.43 11.14 -13.83
C ILE A 698 -6.69 12.03 -12.63
N GLU A 699 -6.10 13.21 -12.63
CA GLU A 699 -6.43 14.31 -11.73
C GLU A 699 -7.03 15.44 -12.55
N ALA A 700 -8.13 15.99 -12.07
CA ALA A 700 -8.83 17.05 -12.77
C ALA A 700 -9.39 18.10 -11.79
N LYS A 701 -9.69 19.25 -12.31
CA LYS A 701 -10.32 20.38 -11.61
C LYS A 701 -11.59 20.79 -12.33
N THR A 702 -12.56 21.37 -11.58
CA THR A 702 -13.80 21.90 -12.14
C THR A 702 -14.04 23.34 -11.69
N GLY A 703 -14.99 24.02 -12.33
CA GLY A 703 -15.53 25.30 -11.94
C GLY A 703 -14.47 26.35 -11.60
N LYS A 704 -14.56 26.91 -10.41
CA LYS A 704 -13.66 27.99 -9.92
C LYS A 704 -12.19 27.61 -9.96
N GLU A 705 -11.86 26.37 -9.67
CA GLU A 705 -10.47 25.88 -9.71
C GLU A 705 -9.90 25.84 -11.15
N CYS A 706 -10.76 25.69 -12.17
CA CYS A 706 -10.35 25.85 -13.57
C CYS A 706 -10.09 27.31 -13.92
N GLU A 707 -10.90 28.24 -13.38
CA GLU A 707 -10.68 29.69 -13.59
C GLU A 707 -9.35 30.12 -12.99
N GLU A 708 -9.05 29.73 -11.77
CA GLU A 708 -7.76 30.00 -11.11
C GLU A 708 -6.58 29.42 -11.91
N LEU A 709 -6.74 28.21 -12.46
CA LEU A 709 -5.73 27.63 -13.33
C LEU A 709 -5.50 28.48 -14.58
N LEU A 710 -6.54 28.97 -15.22
CA LEU A 710 -6.43 29.82 -16.41
C LEU A 710 -5.75 31.15 -16.07
N TYR A 711 -6.10 31.78 -14.95
CA TYR A 711 -5.44 33.02 -14.49
C TYR A 711 -3.96 32.81 -14.22
N ASN A 712 -3.60 31.71 -13.57
CA ASN A 712 -2.20 31.38 -13.30
C ASN A 712 -1.40 31.16 -14.61
N ILE A 713 -2.00 30.49 -15.60
CA ILE A 713 -1.37 30.31 -16.93
C ILE A 713 -1.23 31.67 -17.63
N GLU A 714 -2.26 32.50 -17.60
CA GLU A 714 -2.24 33.83 -18.22
C GLU A 714 -1.16 34.71 -17.59
N ASP A 715 -1.07 34.74 -16.27
CA ASP A 715 -0.08 35.53 -15.55
C ASP A 715 1.35 35.06 -15.82
N ALA A 716 1.58 33.73 -15.86
CA ALA A 716 2.84 33.17 -16.26
C ALA A 716 3.22 33.57 -17.70
N MET A 717 2.25 33.52 -18.62
CA MET A 717 2.48 33.95 -19.99
C MET A 717 2.74 35.45 -20.11
N LYS A 718 2.04 36.30 -19.32
CA LYS A 718 2.31 37.74 -19.24
C LYS A 718 3.73 37.99 -18.72
N ALA A 719 4.15 37.28 -17.67
CA ALA A 719 5.48 37.41 -17.09
C ALA A 719 6.56 37.03 -18.10
N ILE A 720 6.40 35.91 -18.84
CA ILE A 720 7.34 35.50 -19.89
C ILE A 720 7.37 36.52 -21.01
N ARG A 721 6.22 37.02 -21.49
CA ARG A 721 6.15 38.05 -22.53
C ARG A 721 6.87 39.32 -22.13
N ALA A 722 6.77 39.72 -20.87
CA ALA A 722 7.47 40.92 -20.35
C ALA A 722 9.01 40.81 -20.48
N LEU A 723 9.57 39.61 -20.30
CA LEU A 723 10.99 39.37 -20.50
C LEU A 723 11.45 39.61 -21.95
N PHE A 724 10.53 39.44 -22.92
CA PHE A 724 10.78 39.59 -24.35
C PHE A 724 10.04 40.82 -24.93
N ASN A 725 10.03 41.94 -24.20
CA ASN A 725 9.46 43.22 -24.65
C ASN A 725 7.98 43.13 -25.12
N ASN A 726 7.18 42.26 -24.52
CA ASN A 726 5.78 41.99 -24.85
C ASN A 726 5.56 41.58 -26.33
N ALA A 727 6.49 40.78 -26.87
CA ALA A 727 6.41 40.29 -28.23
C ALA A 727 5.09 39.56 -28.51
N LYS A 728 4.52 39.84 -29.69
CA LYS A 728 3.30 39.14 -30.13
C LYS A 728 3.57 37.68 -30.49
N ASP A 729 4.66 37.43 -31.21
CA ASP A 729 5.17 36.10 -31.53
C ASP A 729 6.27 35.72 -30.54
N LEU A 730 5.83 35.26 -29.36
CA LEU A 730 6.74 34.86 -28.28
C LEU A 730 7.64 33.69 -28.70
N LYS A 731 7.07 32.69 -29.40
CA LYS A 731 7.81 31.51 -29.85
C LYS A 731 8.95 31.90 -30.77
N GLY A 732 8.68 32.68 -31.83
CA GLY A 732 9.69 33.10 -32.79
C GLY A 732 10.80 33.94 -32.16
N VAL A 733 10.47 34.79 -31.16
CA VAL A 733 11.49 35.56 -30.41
C VAL A 733 12.38 34.70 -29.54
N ILE A 734 11.79 33.70 -28.86
CA ILE A 734 12.57 32.74 -28.04
C ILE A 734 13.47 31.87 -28.91
N GLU A 735 12.97 31.37 -30.03
CA GLU A 735 13.76 30.60 -31.01
C GLU A 735 14.96 31.43 -31.54
N LYS A 736 14.70 32.68 -31.91
CA LYS A 736 15.74 33.60 -32.32
C LYS A 736 16.78 33.88 -31.26
N TYR A 737 16.34 34.07 -30.01
CA TYR A 737 17.25 34.26 -28.86
C TYR A 737 18.15 33.04 -28.61
N ILE A 738 17.62 31.84 -28.77
CA ILE A 738 18.38 30.60 -28.66
C ILE A 738 19.42 30.50 -29.76
N GLU A 739 19.03 30.80 -31.03
CA GLU A 739 19.94 30.81 -32.17
C GLU A 739 21.06 31.85 -32.00
N GLU A 740 20.72 33.07 -31.58
CA GLU A 740 21.70 34.14 -31.29
C GLU A 740 22.66 33.73 -30.16
N HIS A 741 22.14 33.13 -29.06
CA HIS A 741 22.96 32.63 -27.99
C HIS A 741 23.95 31.55 -28.44
N ASP A 742 23.48 30.58 -29.24
CA ASP A 742 24.32 29.50 -29.75
C ASP A 742 25.38 30.04 -30.75
N SER A 743 25.03 31.04 -31.57
CA SER A 743 25.95 31.72 -32.45
C SER A 743 27.01 32.48 -31.65
N MET A 744 26.62 33.25 -30.64
CA MET A 744 27.57 33.93 -29.74
C MET A 744 28.52 32.95 -29.04
N LYS A 745 28.01 31.82 -28.57
CA LYS A 745 28.82 30.78 -27.95
C LYS A 745 29.89 30.24 -28.90
N LYS A 746 29.50 29.89 -30.13
CA LYS A 746 30.43 29.45 -31.17
C LYS A 746 31.48 30.53 -31.53
N SER A 747 31.05 31.79 -31.59
CA SER A 747 31.98 32.92 -31.83
C SER A 747 32.98 33.08 -30.69
N ILE A 748 32.53 32.97 -29.43
CA ILE A 748 33.42 33.01 -28.28
C ILE A 748 34.42 31.86 -28.32
N GLU A 749 33.99 30.65 -28.62
CA GLU A 749 34.85 29.46 -28.78
C GLU A 749 35.90 29.69 -29.92
N SER A 750 35.48 30.26 -31.05
CA SER A 750 36.38 30.59 -32.13
C SER A 750 37.41 31.64 -31.76
N PHE A 751 37.00 32.74 -31.10
CA PHE A 751 37.94 33.76 -30.60
C PHE A 751 38.91 33.22 -29.56
N GLN A 752 38.44 32.32 -28.68
CA GLN A 752 39.29 31.64 -27.71
C GLN A 752 40.33 30.74 -28.39
N ALA A 753 39.94 29.99 -29.42
CA ALA A 753 40.83 29.13 -30.18
C ALA A 753 41.89 29.97 -30.95
N GLU A 754 41.47 31.09 -31.54
CA GLU A 754 42.36 32.01 -32.24
C GLU A 754 43.35 32.67 -31.25
N ALA A 755 42.88 33.11 -30.09
CA ALA A 755 43.73 33.68 -29.03
C ALA A 755 44.81 32.69 -28.53
N VAL A 756 44.46 31.41 -28.46
CA VAL A 756 45.39 30.33 -28.10
C VAL A 756 46.45 30.17 -29.22
N GLU A 757 46.04 30.16 -30.49
CA GLU A 757 46.97 30.04 -31.65
C GLU A 757 47.95 31.24 -31.70
N GLN A 758 47.46 32.46 -31.60
CA GLN A 758 48.31 33.66 -31.61
C GLN A 758 49.28 33.66 -30.40
N THR A 759 48.80 33.20 -29.24
CA THR A 759 49.66 33.11 -28.05
C THR A 759 50.72 32.02 -28.21
N LYS A 760 50.36 30.87 -28.82
CA LYS A 760 51.28 29.78 -29.16
C LYS A 760 52.46 30.32 -30.05
N ASP A 761 52.10 30.97 -31.15
CA ASP A 761 53.10 31.49 -32.08
C ASP A 761 54.04 32.53 -31.42
N LYS A 762 53.45 33.42 -30.59
CA LYS A 762 54.21 34.37 -29.80
C LYS A 762 55.18 33.71 -28.84
N LEU A 763 54.75 32.71 -28.10
CA LEU A 763 55.54 31.98 -27.10
C LEU A 763 56.66 31.19 -27.78
N LEU A 764 56.40 30.54 -28.90
CA LEU A 764 57.42 29.85 -29.68
C LEU A 764 58.49 30.80 -30.20
N GLY A 765 58.10 32.01 -30.65
CA GLY A 765 59.03 33.06 -31.09
C GLY A 765 59.89 33.63 -29.94
N GLN A 766 59.45 33.50 -28.69
CA GLN A 766 60.14 33.94 -27.48
C GLN A 766 60.90 32.82 -26.73
N ALA A 767 60.91 31.63 -27.28
CA ALA A 767 61.55 30.45 -26.68
C ALA A 767 63.07 30.65 -26.58
N ARG A 768 63.66 30.18 -25.49
CA ARG A 768 65.09 30.23 -25.23
C ARG A 768 65.71 28.86 -25.38
N MET A 769 66.91 28.79 -25.97
CA MET A 769 67.69 27.56 -25.99
C MET A 769 68.62 27.54 -24.78
N VAL A 770 68.52 26.49 -23.99
CA VAL A 770 69.34 26.24 -22.81
C VAL A 770 69.93 24.84 -22.95
N ASN A 771 71.24 24.72 -23.07
CA ASN A 771 71.94 23.43 -23.23
C ASN A 771 71.32 22.47 -24.26
N GLY A 772 70.80 22.95 -25.36
CA GLY A 772 70.18 22.19 -26.42
C GLY A 772 68.70 21.94 -26.27
N VAL A 773 68.09 22.41 -25.15
CA VAL A 773 66.67 22.29 -24.85
C VAL A 773 65.95 23.60 -25.14
N LYS A 774 64.83 23.55 -25.84
CA LYS A 774 63.97 24.70 -26.07
C LYS A 774 63.06 24.93 -24.86
N VAL A 775 63.25 26.05 -24.16
CA VAL A 775 62.44 26.41 -22.99
C VAL A 775 61.42 27.47 -23.39
N VAL A 776 60.12 27.15 -23.27
CA VAL A 776 58.98 28.07 -23.42
C VAL A 776 58.42 28.36 -22.04
N SER A 777 58.47 29.61 -21.59
CA SER A 777 57.89 29.98 -20.28
C SER A 777 57.14 31.29 -20.40
N ALA A 778 56.00 31.39 -19.77
CA ALA A 778 55.21 32.61 -19.72
C ALA A 778 54.25 32.65 -18.54
N VAL A 779 53.88 33.85 -18.11
CA VAL A 779 52.73 34.12 -17.24
C VAL A 779 51.74 34.96 -18.05
N ILE A 780 50.53 34.46 -18.22
CA ILE A 780 49.49 35.02 -19.11
C ILE A 780 48.12 35.10 -18.41
N PRO A 781 47.29 36.10 -18.75
CA PRO A 781 45.91 36.17 -18.24
C PRO A 781 44.99 35.33 -19.13
N MET A 782 44.89 34.08 -18.84
CA MET A 782 44.10 33.10 -19.65
C MET A 782 43.32 32.15 -18.76
N LYS A 783 42.12 31.68 -19.24
CA LYS A 783 41.38 30.63 -18.54
C LYS A 783 42.20 29.34 -18.43
N PRO A 784 42.06 28.57 -17.36
CA PRO A 784 42.87 27.36 -17.13
C PRO A 784 42.81 26.36 -18.28
N ASP A 785 41.59 26.12 -18.85
CA ASP A 785 41.42 25.21 -19.94
C ASP A 785 42.10 25.67 -21.24
N MET A 786 42.08 26.97 -21.50
CA MET A 786 42.79 27.56 -22.65
C MET A 786 44.31 27.52 -22.44
N ALA A 787 44.78 27.73 -21.21
CA ALA A 787 46.23 27.63 -20.90
C ALA A 787 46.70 26.18 -21.03
N LYS A 788 45.86 25.22 -20.68
CA LYS A 788 46.14 23.81 -20.91
C LYS A 788 46.17 23.48 -22.41
N ASP A 789 45.21 23.90 -23.21
CA ASP A 789 45.21 23.71 -24.65
C ASP A 789 46.43 24.35 -25.32
N LEU A 790 46.85 25.57 -24.88
CA LEU A 790 48.03 26.26 -25.33
C LEU A 790 49.31 25.42 -25.12
N VAL A 791 49.47 24.84 -23.95
CA VAL A 791 50.63 23.99 -23.66
C VAL A 791 50.68 22.77 -24.52
N PHE A 792 49.51 22.13 -24.77
CA PHE A 792 49.43 20.99 -25.70
C PHE A 792 49.79 21.39 -27.13
N LYS A 793 49.27 22.52 -27.62
CA LYS A 793 49.56 23.01 -28.96
C LYS A 793 51.02 23.44 -29.15
N VAL A 794 51.65 24.06 -28.15
CA VAL A 794 53.08 24.38 -28.14
C VAL A 794 53.91 23.11 -28.28
N CYS A 795 53.56 22.07 -27.49
CA CYS A 795 54.28 20.79 -27.56
C CYS A 795 54.03 20.03 -28.86
N ALA A 796 52.84 20.14 -29.45
CA ALA A 796 52.54 19.54 -30.74
C ALA A 796 53.34 20.21 -31.87
N ALA A 797 53.59 21.51 -31.79
CA ALA A 797 54.41 22.27 -32.76
C ALA A 797 55.92 21.98 -32.62
N GLU A 798 56.37 21.64 -31.41
CA GLU A 798 57.77 21.32 -31.12
C GLU A 798 57.84 19.99 -30.31
N PRO A 799 57.82 18.85 -31.00
CA PRO A 799 57.64 17.57 -30.34
C PRO A 799 58.87 16.99 -29.64
N GLY A 800 60.05 17.60 -29.80
CA GLY A 800 61.30 17.16 -29.18
C GLY A 800 62.09 18.26 -28.48
N HIS A 801 62.88 17.92 -27.46
CA HIS A 801 63.75 18.79 -26.66
C HIS A 801 63.04 20.06 -26.15
N LEU A 802 61.75 19.92 -25.70
CA LEU A 802 60.93 21.04 -25.27
C LEU A 802 60.55 20.90 -23.78
N LEU A 803 60.76 21.99 -23.03
CA LEU A 803 60.14 22.24 -21.73
C LEU A 803 59.19 23.45 -21.89
N CYS A 804 57.90 23.23 -21.72
CA CYS A 804 56.88 24.30 -21.77
C CYS A 804 56.27 24.50 -20.36
N VAL A 805 56.37 25.77 -19.85
CA VAL A 805 55.91 26.17 -18.53
C VAL A 805 55.02 27.39 -18.66
N VAL A 806 53.72 27.22 -18.47
CA VAL A 806 52.75 28.30 -18.60
C VAL A 806 52.04 28.52 -17.27
N GLY A 807 52.29 29.71 -16.69
CA GLY A 807 51.47 30.21 -15.57
C GLY A 807 50.25 30.97 -16.13
N SER A 808 49.09 30.78 -15.60
CA SER A 808 47.94 31.62 -15.97
C SER A 808 47.18 32.13 -14.75
N VAL A 809 46.67 33.36 -14.84
CA VAL A 809 45.79 33.95 -13.82
C VAL A 809 44.47 34.28 -14.45
N TYR A 810 43.40 33.71 -13.86
CA TYR A 810 42.03 33.99 -14.24
C TYR A 810 41.16 34.21 -13.02
N GLU A 811 40.44 35.34 -12.97
CA GLU A 811 39.63 35.75 -11.83
C GLU A 811 40.41 35.71 -10.46
N GLY A 812 41.69 36.15 -10.50
CA GLY A 812 42.54 36.16 -9.31
C GLY A 812 43.07 34.79 -8.87
N ARG A 813 42.79 33.71 -9.60
CA ARG A 813 43.27 32.36 -9.29
C ARG A 813 44.44 32.00 -10.20
N PRO A 814 45.62 31.69 -9.66
CA PRO A 814 46.72 31.22 -10.45
C PRO A 814 46.63 29.73 -10.76
N THR A 815 47.01 29.38 -11.96
CA THR A 815 47.26 28.01 -12.37
C THR A 815 48.62 27.89 -13.06
N LEU A 816 49.27 26.77 -12.91
CA LEU A 816 50.52 26.42 -13.52
C LEU A 816 50.37 25.16 -14.34
N SER A 817 50.76 25.21 -15.61
CA SER A 817 50.75 24.03 -16.52
C SER A 817 52.16 23.80 -17.02
N VAL A 818 52.62 22.56 -16.88
CA VAL A 818 53.95 22.15 -17.32
C VAL A 818 53.85 20.96 -18.23
N MET A 819 54.54 21.06 -19.39
CA MET A 819 54.64 19.96 -20.33
C MET A 819 56.08 19.75 -20.73
N ILE A 820 56.50 18.49 -20.81
CA ILE A 820 57.88 18.06 -21.12
C ILE A 820 57.81 17.08 -22.29
N SER A 821 58.67 17.27 -23.27
CA SER A 821 58.77 16.31 -24.37
C SER A 821 59.29 14.96 -23.93
N LYS A 822 58.89 13.89 -24.63
CA LYS A 822 59.19 12.53 -24.25
C LYS A 822 60.68 12.18 -24.19
N ASP A 823 61.49 12.74 -25.10
CA ASP A 823 62.93 12.61 -25.15
C ASP A 823 63.60 13.19 -23.88
N LEU A 824 63.19 14.40 -23.46
CA LEU A 824 63.72 14.96 -22.20
C LEU A 824 63.36 14.16 -20.98
N ILE A 825 62.26 13.46 -20.94
CA ILE A 825 61.94 12.56 -19.86
C ILE A 825 62.89 11.36 -19.87
N ALA A 826 63.15 10.82 -21.04
CA ALA A 826 64.04 9.65 -21.21
C ALA A 826 65.51 10.03 -20.91
N ASP A 827 66.01 11.18 -21.41
CA ASP A 827 67.39 11.54 -21.37
C ASP A 827 67.82 12.23 -20.04
N HIS A 828 66.91 13.02 -19.44
CA HIS A 828 67.18 13.77 -18.22
C HIS A 828 66.39 13.34 -16.99
N GLY A 829 65.51 12.31 -17.13
CA GLY A 829 64.71 11.80 -16.01
C GLY A 829 63.67 12.82 -15.46
N LEU A 830 63.29 13.83 -16.24
CA LEU A 830 62.39 14.89 -15.83
C LEU A 830 60.98 14.36 -15.59
N ASN A 831 60.30 14.97 -14.59
CA ASN A 831 58.92 14.58 -14.24
C ASN A 831 58.08 15.83 -13.91
N ALA A 832 57.20 16.19 -14.84
CA ALA A 832 56.34 17.36 -14.70
C ALA A 832 55.50 17.33 -13.43
N GLY A 833 55.03 16.15 -13.00
CA GLY A 833 54.22 15.97 -11.77
C GLY A 833 54.99 16.29 -10.47
N GLN A 834 56.29 15.99 -10.47
CA GLN A 834 57.16 16.33 -9.31
C GLN A 834 57.48 17.82 -9.33
N MET A 835 57.87 18.35 -10.48
CA MET A 835 58.22 19.76 -10.64
C MET A 835 57.06 20.68 -10.28
N VAL A 836 55.86 20.35 -10.78
CA VAL A 836 54.64 21.10 -10.46
C VAL A 836 54.30 21.08 -8.96
N ARG A 837 54.50 19.95 -8.28
CA ARG A 837 54.22 19.88 -6.82
C ARG A 837 55.14 20.80 -6.00
N GLU A 838 56.39 20.90 -6.35
CA GLU A 838 57.33 21.81 -5.68
C GLU A 838 57.03 23.29 -6.00
N ALA A 839 56.81 23.59 -7.28
CA ALA A 839 56.49 24.96 -7.70
C ALA A 839 55.12 25.45 -7.15
N ALA A 840 54.13 24.56 -6.99
CA ALA A 840 52.79 24.89 -6.50
C ALA A 840 52.80 25.46 -5.05
N LYS A 841 53.85 25.18 -4.25
CA LYS A 841 54.03 25.77 -2.91
C LYS A 841 54.11 27.28 -2.97
N LEU A 842 54.71 27.86 -3.99
CA LEU A 842 54.87 29.29 -4.18
C LEU A 842 53.56 30.03 -4.48
N ILE A 843 52.63 29.34 -5.09
CA ILE A 843 51.29 29.86 -5.36
C ILE A 843 50.27 29.48 -4.27
N GLN A 844 50.74 28.97 -3.13
CA GLN A 844 49.89 28.45 -2.03
C GLN A 844 48.84 27.46 -2.54
N GLY A 845 49.27 26.51 -3.35
CA GLY A 845 48.42 25.58 -4.06
C GLY A 845 48.95 24.15 -4.03
N GLY A 846 48.26 23.30 -4.79
CA GLY A 846 48.64 21.93 -4.98
C GLY A 846 48.40 21.50 -6.41
N GLY A 847 49.11 20.45 -6.84
CA GLY A 847 48.99 19.93 -8.20
C GLY A 847 49.64 18.60 -8.36
N GLY A 848 49.60 18.10 -9.61
CA GLY A 848 50.18 16.83 -9.99
C GLY A 848 49.81 16.48 -11.42
N GLY A 849 50.28 15.34 -11.86
CA GLY A 849 50.02 14.81 -13.21
C GLY A 849 51.00 13.72 -13.57
N GLN A 850 51.07 13.45 -14.83
CA GLN A 850 51.97 12.47 -15.46
C GLN A 850 53.35 13.04 -15.65
N PRO A 851 54.39 12.22 -15.89
CA PRO A 851 55.74 12.72 -16.15
C PRO A 851 55.86 13.73 -17.29
N HIS A 852 55.00 13.62 -18.32
CA HIS A 852 55.03 14.49 -19.50
C HIS A 852 54.14 15.75 -19.37
N PHE A 853 53.09 15.69 -18.51
CA PHE A 853 52.16 16.81 -18.31
C PHE A 853 51.62 16.86 -16.87
N ALA A 854 51.65 18.02 -16.29
CA ALA A 854 51.08 18.25 -14.97
C ALA A 854 50.56 19.69 -14.83
N THR A 855 49.58 19.84 -13.94
CA THR A 855 49.00 21.14 -13.58
C THR A 855 48.91 21.37 -12.10
N ALA A 856 48.93 22.61 -11.67
CA ALA A 856 48.62 23.02 -10.31
C ALA A 856 47.68 24.21 -10.30
N GLY A 857 46.86 24.32 -9.24
CA GLY A 857 46.08 25.52 -8.94
C GLY A 857 46.47 26.06 -7.58
N GLY A 858 46.37 27.38 -7.37
CA GLY A 858 46.75 28.03 -6.13
C GLY A 858 45.82 29.20 -5.73
N LYS A 859 46.20 29.86 -4.60
CA LYS A 859 45.46 31.02 -4.07
C LYS A 859 46.27 32.32 -4.13
N ASN A 860 47.57 32.21 -4.36
CA ASN A 860 48.47 33.38 -4.39
C ASN A 860 48.97 33.68 -5.85
N PRO A 861 48.36 34.61 -6.57
CA PRO A 861 48.76 34.95 -7.93
C PRO A 861 50.15 35.63 -8.02
N ASP A 862 50.58 36.34 -6.95
CA ASP A 862 51.87 37.05 -6.94
C ASP A 862 53.06 36.07 -6.95
N GLY A 863 52.86 34.85 -6.46
CA GLY A 863 53.87 33.80 -6.49
C GLY A 863 54.04 33.08 -7.82
N LEU A 864 53.16 33.35 -8.82
CA LEU A 864 53.11 32.58 -10.05
C LEU A 864 54.35 32.70 -10.90
N SER A 865 54.92 33.89 -11.03
CA SER A 865 56.18 34.09 -11.77
C SER A 865 57.32 33.28 -11.13
N ALA A 866 57.43 33.33 -9.80
CA ALA A 866 58.44 32.56 -9.08
C ALA A 866 58.21 31.06 -9.20
N ALA A 867 56.94 30.61 -9.30
CA ALA A 867 56.59 29.20 -9.59
C ALA A 867 57.01 28.74 -10.95
N VAL A 868 56.85 29.60 -12.00
CA VAL A 868 57.36 29.32 -13.37
C VAL A 868 58.86 29.19 -13.38
N ASP A 869 59.59 30.15 -12.73
CA ASP A 869 61.05 30.12 -12.62
C ASP A 869 61.54 28.90 -11.84
N LYS A 870 60.82 28.49 -10.79
CA LYS A 870 61.14 27.30 -10.01
C LYS A 870 61.05 26.01 -10.81
N VAL A 871 60.09 25.91 -11.73
CA VAL A 871 59.99 24.73 -12.64
C VAL A 871 61.22 24.67 -13.54
N ILE A 872 61.69 25.84 -14.07
CA ILE A 872 62.88 25.91 -14.94
C ILE A 872 64.12 25.53 -14.15
N GLU A 873 64.28 26.06 -12.90
CA GLU A 873 65.40 25.71 -12.00
C GLU A 873 65.44 24.18 -11.73
N LEU A 874 64.28 23.58 -11.43
CA LEU A 874 64.18 22.16 -11.16
C LEU A 874 64.50 21.27 -12.36
N ALA A 875 64.42 21.79 -13.55
CA ALA A 875 64.82 21.07 -14.75
C ALA A 875 66.32 20.89 -14.89
N GLN A 876 67.14 21.72 -14.19
CA GLN A 876 68.59 21.65 -14.21
C GLN A 876 69.20 21.64 -15.64
N LEU A 877 68.61 22.41 -16.54
CA LEU A 877 68.95 22.46 -17.94
C LEU A 877 70.11 23.44 -18.16
#